data_fc7291c3c2af44a2e79e303b3006ee4b
#
_entry.id   fc7291c3c2af44a2e79e303b3006ee4b
#
_cell.length_a   1.000
_cell.length_b   1.000
_cell.length_c   1.000
_cell.angle_alpha   90.00
_cell.angle_beta   90.00
_cell.angle_gamma   90.00
#
_symmetry.space_group_name_H-M   'P 1'
#
loop_
_entity.id
_entity.type
_entity.pdbx_description
1 polymer ?
#
loop_
_entity_poly.entity_id
_entity_poly.type
_entity_poly.pdbx_seq_one_letter_code
_entity_poly.pdbx_strand_id
1 'polypeptide(L)'
;MHFQQSKLWVSLILGNALLVTAGAAHSNVYQFEQMTVLGQAQETEVFKNPASVSVIDRATLNKSSGQSVASYLRNVPGVQISEEGVERISIRGEDSRRVAIFIDGQKLTDHTKYGQPLLIDPASIERIEVLRGSSSVVSGGRAIGGVVNIVTKKGADKPLEISTQAGYFSATKGYRASTALSGSQAGFDYRLGVSRSELNDRATPKGRLKPSETDDSNVSAHVGYKTGPHYFALKAQRYDVAAQVYLKQDNAKLELPKRELNKVGLFYQGDQLTETLDKLKIDVYRQTIDREFQNSVTQRTPVATVNVDVLSDDEQVTHGLNLQVELSLIDGHSTVIGAEYEQDGLKTKKSNVVATSFSTPFPPSSKKQTQGYDDAQIDTTSIFAQHSVPLAEDLTASFGARHYYVKAKHDKSLLNNVAQPRSDNSDNHTVGAMSLVWQASDALVLRSNLSQGYVYPTLSQLFLATTGGGNTFSGNPGLKPEKSTTFELGARYDTSELLLDATVFYSRSKDYIDSVLTGKNIGTFRNVDKAKSYGIELAAEKSFADSGFTPYTTATLMRRQITTPAYRSYDSGTPNVFARVGLKHTGHWDVFEREADLFVQGASSAKNVSKPNSEAYEAQGYATLNLRLSMATESNNSFGVELNNLTNKTYRPIDEQLYGAKRSANIFATYTF
;
A
#
# COMPACT_ATOMS: atom_id res chain seq x y z
N MET A 1 37.15 -20.69 23.66
CA MET A 1 37.91 -19.52 24.12
C MET A 1 37.01 -18.30 24.01
N HIS A 2 36.57 -17.88 25.14
CA HIS A 2 36.13 -16.59 25.65
C HIS A 2 35.57 -15.53 24.72
N PHE A 3 34.24 -15.39 24.78
CA PHE A 3 33.52 -14.15 24.52
C PHE A 3 33.17 -13.50 25.86
N GLN A 4 33.93 -12.49 26.24
CA GLN A 4 33.67 -11.62 27.38
C GLN A 4 34.05 -10.19 27.00
N GLN A 5 33.16 -9.50 26.24
CA GLN A 5 33.19 -8.05 26.03
C GLN A 5 31.88 -7.52 25.40
N SER A 6 30.74 -7.75 26.02
CA SER A 6 29.49 -7.17 25.55
C SER A 6 28.56 -6.54 26.63
N LYS A 7 29.11 -6.32 27.84
CA LYS A 7 28.28 -5.75 28.94
C LYS A 7 28.44 -4.25 29.21
N LEU A 8 29.33 -3.56 28.47
CA LEU A 8 29.64 -2.14 28.79
C LEU A 8 28.83 -1.11 27.95
N TRP A 9 28.18 -1.48 26.88
CA TRP A 9 27.51 -0.51 26.00
C TRP A 9 26.05 -0.25 26.35
N VAL A 10 25.37 -1.14 27.05
CA VAL A 10 23.93 -0.99 27.37
C VAL A 10 23.71 -0.04 28.56
N SER A 11 24.71 0.10 29.45
CA SER A 11 24.57 0.93 30.66
C SER A 11 24.81 2.43 30.41
N LEU A 12 25.42 2.83 29.29
CA LEU A 12 25.69 4.24 28.97
C LEU A 12 24.52 4.97 28.29
N ILE A 13 23.56 4.23 27.74
CA ILE A 13 22.46 4.81 26.96
C ILE A 13 21.28 5.26 27.83
N LEU A 14 21.13 4.70 29.01
CA LEU A 14 20.01 4.99 29.91
C LEU A 14 20.26 6.15 30.91
N GLY A 15 21.50 6.60 31.06
CA GLY A 15 21.90 7.56 32.10
C GLY A 15 21.87 9.04 31.72
N ASN A 16 21.82 9.41 30.44
CA ASN A 16 22.03 10.79 29.97
C ASN A 16 20.84 11.41 29.21
N ALA A 17 19.63 10.88 29.35
CA ALA A 17 18.46 11.35 28.60
C ALA A 17 17.82 12.67 29.13
N LEU A 18 18.44 13.38 30.08
CA LEU A 18 17.79 14.48 30.80
C LEU A 18 18.60 15.79 30.90
N LEU A 19 19.59 16.03 30.07
CA LEU A 19 20.25 17.34 30.01
C LEU A 19 19.93 18.05 28.69
N VAL A 20 19.04 19.03 28.77
CA VAL A 20 18.53 19.87 27.68
C VAL A 20 19.51 21.00 27.42
N THR A 21 20.03 21.13 26.22
CA THR A 21 20.49 22.39 25.66
C THR A 21 19.67 22.66 24.40
N ALA A 22 18.97 23.78 24.39
CA ALA A 22 18.08 24.18 23.32
C ALA A 22 18.84 24.58 22.06
N GLY A 23 18.66 23.80 21.00
CA GLY A 23 18.95 24.18 19.62
C GLY A 23 17.71 23.86 18.80
N ALA A 24 17.12 24.85 18.17
CA ALA A 24 15.88 24.69 17.42
C ALA A 24 16.16 23.97 16.10
N ALA A 25 15.73 22.72 15.99
CA ALA A 25 15.56 22.04 14.71
C ALA A 25 14.07 21.70 14.52
N HIS A 26 13.51 22.14 13.42
CA HIS A 26 12.13 21.88 13.06
C HIS A 26 12.07 20.49 12.40
N SER A 27 11.47 19.50 13.06
CA SER A 27 11.12 18.24 12.42
C SER A 27 9.60 18.13 12.30
N ASN A 28 9.07 18.55 11.17
CA ASN A 28 7.65 18.45 10.88
C ASN A 28 7.30 17.01 10.47
N VAL A 29 6.23 16.43 11.02
CA VAL A 29 5.66 15.14 10.57
C VAL A 29 5.08 15.29 9.16
N TYR A 30 4.64 16.49 8.83
CA TYR A 30 4.12 16.87 7.52
C TYR A 30 4.99 17.97 6.94
N GLN A 31 5.51 17.75 5.74
CA GLN A 31 6.25 18.75 4.99
C GLN A 31 5.42 19.11 3.76
N PHE A 32 4.82 20.30 3.76
CA PHE A 32 4.00 20.76 2.64
C PHE A 32 4.82 21.27 1.46
N GLU A 33 6.08 21.58 1.67
CA GLU A 33 7.02 21.97 0.60
C GLU A 33 7.45 20.79 -0.29
N GLN A 34 7.13 19.56 0.12
CA GLN A 34 7.50 18.37 -0.66
C GLN A 34 6.73 18.30 -1.97
N MET A 35 7.45 17.92 -3.02
CA MET A 35 6.88 17.71 -4.34
C MET A 35 6.25 16.32 -4.47
N THR A 36 5.09 16.25 -5.10
CA THR A 36 4.37 15.01 -5.39
C THR A 36 3.84 15.01 -6.82
N VAL A 37 3.78 13.84 -7.42
CA VAL A 37 3.13 13.62 -8.73
C VAL A 37 1.70 13.13 -8.60
N LEU A 38 1.21 12.91 -7.38
CA LEU A 38 -0.16 12.48 -7.14
C LEU A 38 -1.12 13.66 -7.05
N GLY A 39 -2.36 13.44 -7.50
CA GLY A 39 -3.44 14.42 -7.45
C GLY A 39 -3.46 15.42 -8.61
N GLN A 40 -2.30 15.68 -9.20
CA GLN A 40 -2.15 16.38 -10.48
C GLN A 40 -1.21 15.59 -11.39
N ALA A 41 -1.35 15.77 -12.70
CA ALA A 41 -0.50 15.07 -13.66
C ALA A 41 0.93 15.62 -13.71
N GLN A 42 1.17 16.81 -13.16
CA GLN A 42 2.48 17.41 -13.02
C GLN A 42 2.96 17.41 -11.57
N GLU A 43 4.27 17.51 -11.37
CA GLU A 43 4.87 17.64 -10.05
C GLU A 43 4.45 18.94 -9.37
N THR A 44 3.91 18.85 -8.16
CA THR A 44 3.30 19.98 -7.44
C THR A 44 3.64 19.89 -5.96
N GLU A 45 3.88 21.02 -5.31
CA GLU A 45 4.01 21.09 -3.85
C GLU A 45 2.76 20.52 -3.18
N VAL A 46 2.93 19.73 -2.12
CA VAL A 46 1.80 19.19 -1.34
C VAL A 46 0.90 20.33 -0.85
N PHE A 47 1.47 21.47 -0.46
CA PHE A 47 0.72 22.64 0.01
C PHE A 47 -0.32 23.14 -1.01
N LYS A 48 0.04 23.21 -2.28
CA LYS A 48 -0.81 23.67 -3.39
C LYS A 48 -1.57 22.54 -4.10
N ASN A 49 -1.41 21.30 -3.66
CA ASN A 49 -2.08 20.17 -4.30
C ASN A 49 -3.58 20.15 -3.97
N PRO A 50 -4.49 20.09 -4.97
CA PRO A 50 -5.94 20.11 -4.74
C PRO A 50 -6.45 18.86 -4.03
N ALA A 51 -5.77 17.72 -4.15
CA ALA A 51 -6.18 16.47 -3.56
C ALA A 51 -5.64 16.28 -2.13
N SER A 52 -6.19 15.30 -1.42
CA SER A 52 -5.73 14.90 -0.08
C SER A 52 -4.48 14.02 -0.20
N VAL A 53 -3.31 14.64 -0.31
CA VAL A 53 -2.02 13.96 -0.46
C VAL A 53 -1.22 14.05 0.84
N SER A 54 -0.52 12.97 1.19
CA SER A 54 0.50 12.92 2.23
C SER A 54 1.78 12.33 1.64
N VAL A 55 2.92 12.90 2.00
CA VAL A 55 4.24 12.41 1.61
C VAL A 55 5.00 12.00 2.86
N ILE A 56 5.59 10.81 2.86
CA ILE A 56 6.49 10.30 3.89
C ILE A 56 7.87 10.30 3.26
N ASP A 57 8.70 11.23 3.68
CA ASP A 57 10.01 11.46 3.14
C ASP A 57 11.09 10.56 3.76
N ARG A 58 12.29 10.64 3.20
CA ARG A 58 13.45 9.90 3.66
C ARG A 58 13.82 10.21 5.12
N ALA A 59 13.72 11.45 5.55
CA ALA A 59 14.04 11.85 6.92
C ALA A 59 13.09 11.15 7.92
N THR A 60 11.80 11.12 7.62
CA THR A 60 10.79 10.39 8.40
C THR A 60 11.00 8.87 8.36
N LEU A 61 11.33 8.30 7.19
CA LEU A 61 11.62 6.87 7.03
C LEU A 61 12.83 6.45 7.87
N ASN A 62 13.89 7.24 7.89
CA ASN A 62 15.12 6.95 8.63
C ASN A 62 14.94 6.99 10.16
N LYS A 63 13.90 7.67 10.66
CA LYS A 63 13.55 7.73 12.09
C LYS A 63 12.67 6.58 12.55
N SER A 64 12.36 5.60 11.70
CA SER A 64 11.48 4.46 11.97
C SER A 64 12.18 3.13 11.73
N SER A 65 11.73 2.08 12.41
CA SER A 65 12.36 0.75 12.38
C SER A 65 12.33 0.06 11.02
N GLY A 66 11.50 0.52 10.08
CA GLY A 66 11.41 -0.05 8.74
C GLY A 66 11.05 -1.54 8.72
N GLN A 67 10.27 -2.02 9.70
CA GLN A 67 9.87 -3.43 9.75
C GLN A 67 9.17 -3.84 8.45
N SER A 68 8.35 -2.94 7.91
CA SER A 68 7.62 -3.14 6.66
C SER A 68 7.20 -1.81 6.06
N VAL A 69 6.84 -1.80 4.77
CA VAL A 69 6.31 -0.60 4.11
C VAL A 69 4.99 -0.15 4.74
N ALA A 70 4.14 -1.11 5.11
CA ALA A 70 2.88 -0.82 5.76
C ALA A 70 3.07 -0.12 7.12
N SER A 71 4.16 -0.41 7.85
CA SER A 71 4.45 0.24 9.13
C SER A 71 4.62 1.76 9.01
N TYR A 72 5.17 2.25 7.92
CA TYR A 72 5.31 3.68 7.64
C TYR A 72 3.96 4.37 7.42
N LEU A 73 3.00 3.65 6.82
CA LEU A 73 1.71 4.20 6.42
C LEU A 73 0.68 4.30 7.57
N ARG A 74 0.98 3.71 8.74
CA ARG A 74 0.05 3.71 9.90
C ARG A 74 -0.29 5.09 10.44
N ASN A 75 0.52 6.10 10.12
CA ASN A 75 0.34 7.47 10.60
C ASN A 75 -0.43 8.35 9.60
N VAL A 76 -0.69 7.85 8.40
CA VAL A 76 -1.41 8.58 7.36
C VAL A 76 -2.90 8.54 7.66
N PRO A 77 -3.60 9.69 7.76
CA PRO A 77 -5.04 9.71 7.92
C PRO A 77 -5.74 8.88 6.84
N GLY A 78 -6.83 8.20 7.18
CA GLY A 78 -7.61 7.41 6.21
C GLY A 78 -7.02 6.05 5.84
N VAL A 79 -5.76 5.75 6.20
CA VAL A 79 -5.08 4.50 5.84
C VAL A 79 -5.22 3.45 6.93
N GLN A 80 -5.56 2.24 6.53
CA GLN A 80 -5.60 1.05 7.37
C GLN A 80 -4.74 -0.05 6.73
N ILE A 81 -4.19 -0.93 7.57
CA ILE A 81 -3.24 -1.95 7.15
C ILE A 81 -3.70 -3.30 7.64
N SER A 82 -3.74 -4.27 6.74
CA SER A 82 -3.86 -5.69 7.05
C SER A 82 -2.49 -6.37 6.94
N GLU A 83 -2.14 -7.15 7.97
CA GLU A 83 -0.85 -7.86 8.07
C GLU A 83 -1.02 -9.38 7.97
N GLU A 84 -2.19 -9.86 7.54
CA GLU A 84 -2.42 -11.30 7.37
C GLU A 84 -1.70 -11.83 6.13
N GLY A 85 -0.65 -12.61 6.32
CA GLY A 85 0.20 -13.14 5.26
C GLY A 85 1.02 -12.03 4.59
N VAL A 86 0.60 -11.56 3.43
CA VAL A 86 1.24 -10.45 2.72
C VAL A 86 0.49 -9.14 3.04
N GLU A 87 1.23 -8.09 3.36
CA GLU A 87 0.66 -6.80 3.76
C GLU A 87 -0.17 -6.15 2.65
N ARG A 88 -1.29 -5.58 3.04
CA ARG A 88 -2.25 -4.89 2.17
C ARG A 88 -2.71 -3.59 2.79
N ILE A 89 -3.06 -2.64 1.94
CA ILE A 89 -3.50 -1.30 2.35
C ILE A 89 -4.96 -1.11 1.97
N SER A 90 -5.75 -0.54 2.87
CA SER A 90 -7.06 0.02 2.57
C SER A 90 -7.07 1.51 2.86
N ILE A 91 -7.81 2.29 2.07
CA ILE A 91 -7.92 3.74 2.21
C ILE A 91 -9.39 4.12 2.30
N ARG A 92 -9.79 4.86 3.36
CA ARG A 92 -11.17 5.30 3.62
C ARG A 92 -12.18 4.14 3.58
N GLY A 93 -11.73 2.93 4.05
CA GLY A 93 -12.54 1.72 4.05
C GLY A 93 -12.67 1.00 2.70
N GLU A 94 -12.00 1.49 1.65
CA GLU A 94 -11.88 0.78 0.38
C GLU A 94 -10.72 -0.22 0.46
N ASP A 95 -10.99 -1.48 0.13
CA ASP A 95 -10.01 -2.56 0.21
C ASP A 95 -8.87 -2.41 -0.82
N SER A 96 -7.81 -3.20 -0.66
CA SER A 96 -6.59 -3.11 -1.48
C SER A 96 -6.81 -3.37 -2.99
N ARG A 97 -7.94 -3.93 -3.42
CA ARG A 97 -8.28 -4.07 -4.85
C ARG A 97 -8.69 -2.75 -5.48
N ARG A 98 -9.10 -1.77 -4.65
CA ARG A 98 -9.57 -0.44 -5.02
C ARG A 98 -8.57 0.66 -4.68
N VAL A 99 -7.37 0.27 -4.26
CA VAL A 99 -6.22 1.15 -4.03
C VAL A 99 -5.17 0.83 -5.08
N ALA A 100 -4.77 1.83 -5.86
CA ALA A 100 -3.71 1.67 -6.84
C ALA A 100 -2.34 1.75 -6.15
N ILE A 101 -1.46 0.78 -6.41
CA ILE A 101 -0.08 0.76 -5.92
C ILE A 101 0.86 0.99 -7.09
N PHE A 102 1.78 1.95 -6.94
CA PHE A 102 2.83 2.22 -7.92
C PHE A 102 4.20 2.09 -7.28
N ILE A 103 5.16 1.63 -8.05
CA ILE A 103 6.58 1.67 -7.75
C ILE A 103 7.25 2.44 -8.89
N ASP A 104 7.77 3.63 -8.59
CA ASP A 104 8.35 4.57 -9.56
C ASP A 104 7.40 4.95 -10.70
N GLY A 105 6.12 5.14 -10.40
CA GLY A 105 5.09 5.46 -11.40
C GLY A 105 4.59 4.28 -12.23
N GLN A 106 5.16 3.08 -12.07
CA GLN A 106 4.73 1.86 -12.73
C GLN A 106 3.75 1.08 -11.86
N LYS A 107 2.57 0.80 -12.38
CA LYS A 107 1.50 0.15 -11.63
C LYS A 107 1.86 -1.28 -11.24
N LEU A 108 1.66 -1.62 -9.97
CA LEU A 108 1.70 -3.00 -9.49
C LEU A 108 0.28 -3.57 -9.55
N THR A 109 0.06 -4.57 -10.39
CA THR A 109 -1.27 -5.19 -10.57
C THR A 109 -1.30 -6.59 -9.97
N ASP A 110 -2.46 -6.99 -9.42
CA ASP A 110 -2.73 -8.35 -9.00
C ASP A 110 -4.16 -8.73 -9.43
N HIS A 111 -4.27 -9.72 -10.30
CA HIS A 111 -5.53 -10.20 -10.84
C HIS A 111 -6.12 -11.36 -10.06
N THR A 112 -5.62 -11.62 -8.86
CA THR A 112 -6.13 -12.65 -7.98
C THR A 112 -7.15 -12.14 -6.97
N LYS A 113 -7.75 -13.03 -6.21
CA LYS A 113 -8.73 -12.66 -5.17
C LYS A 113 -8.08 -12.04 -3.93
N TYR A 114 -6.78 -12.25 -3.72
CA TYR A 114 -6.10 -11.87 -2.47
C TYR A 114 -5.94 -10.34 -2.30
N GLY A 115 -6.00 -9.57 -3.39
CA GLY A 115 -5.78 -8.11 -3.42
C GLY A 115 -4.32 -7.75 -3.64
N GLN A 116 -4.05 -6.44 -3.74
CA GLN A 116 -2.72 -5.93 -4.10
C GLN A 116 -1.80 -5.91 -2.88
N PRO A 117 -0.70 -6.70 -2.89
CA PRO A 117 0.31 -6.66 -1.83
C PRO A 117 1.34 -5.55 -2.07
N LEU A 118 2.06 -5.18 -1.02
CA LEU A 118 3.25 -4.36 -1.12
C LEU A 118 4.48 -5.26 -1.34
N LEU A 119 4.99 -5.29 -2.57
CA LEU A 119 6.12 -6.14 -2.97
C LEU A 119 7.37 -5.28 -3.19
N ILE A 120 7.89 -4.69 -2.12
CA ILE A 120 9.07 -3.83 -2.15
C ILE A 120 9.78 -3.81 -0.79
N ASP A 121 11.12 -3.77 -0.84
CA ASP A 121 11.95 -3.62 0.35
C ASP A 121 11.89 -2.19 0.91
N PRO A 122 11.55 -2.01 2.21
CA PRO A 122 11.57 -0.71 2.87
C PRO A 122 12.90 0.07 2.73
N ALA A 123 14.04 -0.61 2.71
CA ALA A 123 15.35 0.02 2.59
C ALA A 123 15.62 0.65 1.22
N SER A 124 14.88 0.24 0.19
CA SER A 124 15.00 0.80 -1.16
C SER A 124 14.20 2.08 -1.38
N ILE A 125 13.38 2.50 -0.41
CA ILE A 125 12.42 3.58 -0.57
C ILE A 125 13.07 4.94 -0.29
N GLU A 126 12.85 5.90 -1.20
CA GLU A 126 13.19 7.31 -1.04
C GLU A 126 12.06 8.09 -0.37
N ARG A 127 10.82 7.92 -0.86
CA ARG A 127 9.60 8.49 -0.29
C ARG A 127 8.38 7.67 -0.65
N ILE A 128 7.32 7.83 0.13
CA ILE A 128 6.00 7.26 -0.13
C ILE A 128 5.00 8.39 -0.25
N GLU A 129 4.29 8.43 -1.36
CA GLU A 129 3.23 9.39 -1.62
C GLU A 129 1.89 8.67 -1.50
N VAL A 130 0.95 9.23 -0.74
CA VAL A 130 -0.39 8.66 -0.53
C VAL A 130 -1.44 9.68 -0.90
N LEU A 131 -2.22 9.38 -1.92
CA LEU A 131 -3.41 10.13 -2.28
C LEU A 131 -4.65 9.38 -1.79
N ARG A 132 -5.55 10.07 -1.12
CA ARG A 132 -6.81 9.54 -0.59
C ARG A 132 -7.98 9.99 -1.46
N GLY A 133 -8.90 9.06 -1.72
CA GLY A 133 -10.05 9.31 -2.60
C GLY A 133 -9.79 8.96 -4.06
N SER A 134 -10.79 9.17 -4.91
CA SER A 134 -10.75 8.79 -6.32
C SER A 134 -9.73 9.59 -7.10
N SER A 135 -8.96 8.95 -7.99
CA SER A 135 -7.92 9.61 -8.82
C SER A 135 -7.69 8.91 -10.16
N SER A 136 -8.74 8.35 -10.79
CA SER A 136 -8.54 7.57 -12.00
C SER A 136 -8.24 8.40 -13.25
N VAL A 137 -8.37 9.73 -13.21
CA VAL A 137 -7.93 10.61 -14.31
C VAL A 137 -6.40 10.64 -14.40
N VAL A 138 -5.74 10.96 -13.30
CA VAL A 138 -4.28 11.11 -13.26
C VAL A 138 -3.59 9.74 -13.11
N SER A 139 -4.05 8.93 -12.16
CA SER A 139 -3.36 7.72 -11.74
C SER A 139 -3.85 6.43 -12.43
N GLY A 140 -4.75 6.54 -13.43
CA GLY A 140 -5.27 5.37 -14.13
C GLY A 140 -6.26 4.53 -13.32
N GLY A 141 -6.54 3.32 -13.77
CA GLY A 141 -7.50 2.41 -13.13
C GLY A 141 -7.10 1.93 -11.73
N ARG A 142 -8.07 1.38 -10.98
CA ARG A 142 -7.98 0.88 -9.60
C ARG A 142 -7.88 1.96 -8.51
N ALA A 143 -8.05 3.23 -8.83
CA ALA A 143 -7.95 4.36 -7.89
C ALA A 143 -9.34 4.85 -7.43
N ILE A 144 -10.12 4.01 -6.73
CA ILE A 144 -11.37 4.38 -6.06
C ILE A 144 -11.10 4.85 -4.62
N GLY A 145 -10.38 4.07 -3.83
CA GLY A 145 -10.03 4.41 -2.45
C GLY A 145 -8.88 5.40 -2.37
N GLY A 146 -7.94 5.28 -3.27
CA GLY A 146 -6.75 6.12 -3.32
C GLY A 146 -5.61 5.50 -4.10
N VAL A 147 -4.45 6.11 -3.94
CA VAL A 147 -3.20 5.74 -4.61
C VAL A 147 -2.05 5.76 -3.62
N VAL A 148 -1.17 4.78 -3.70
CA VAL A 148 0.12 4.78 -3.02
C VAL A 148 1.21 4.69 -4.07
N ASN A 149 2.04 5.71 -4.18
CA ASN A 149 3.20 5.72 -5.06
C ASN A 149 4.48 5.64 -4.22
N ILE A 150 5.25 4.62 -4.46
CA ILE A 150 6.52 4.35 -3.78
C ILE A 150 7.64 4.75 -4.73
N VAL A 151 8.39 5.78 -4.36
CA VAL A 151 9.54 6.24 -5.13
C VAL A 151 10.80 5.60 -4.57
N THR A 152 11.58 4.94 -5.42
CA THR A 152 12.82 4.25 -5.00
C THR A 152 14.02 5.17 -5.05
N LYS A 153 15.02 4.87 -4.20
CA LYS A 153 16.30 5.58 -4.17
C LYS A 153 17.05 5.44 -5.51
N LYS A 154 17.70 6.50 -5.91
CA LYS A 154 18.64 6.57 -7.05
C LYS A 154 20.09 6.48 -6.55
N GLY A 155 21.04 6.93 -7.35
CA GLY A 155 22.45 7.08 -6.95
C GLY A 155 22.60 8.13 -5.84
N ALA A 156 23.65 7.99 -5.05
CA ALA A 156 24.05 9.00 -4.08
C ALA A 156 24.75 10.18 -4.78
N ASP A 157 24.80 11.35 -4.12
CA ASP A 157 25.46 12.56 -4.67
C ASP A 157 27.00 12.47 -4.65
N LYS A 158 27.57 11.41 -4.08
CA LYS A 158 29.00 11.10 -4.04
C LYS A 158 29.37 10.08 -5.12
N PRO A 159 30.65 10.01 -5.52
CA PRO A 159 31.08 8.96 -6.44
C PRO A 159 30.85 7.55 -5.91
N LEU A 160 30.94 7.32 -4.62
CA LEU A 160 30.65 6.04 -3.98
C LEU A 160 30.10 6.28 -2.56
N GLU A 161 29.02 5.61 -2.26
CA GLU A 161 28.40 5.54 -0.94
C GLU A 161 27.95 4.10 -0.68
N ILE A 162 28.28 3.59 0.50
CA ILE A 162 27.78 2.29 0.97
C ILE A 162 26.87 2.56 2.18
N SER A 163 25.64 2.08 2.12
CA SER A 163 24.66 2.20 3.20
C SER A 163 24.23 0.82 3.68
N THR A 164 24.32 0.58 4.98
CA THR A 164 23.89 -0.67 5.61
C THR A 164 22.82 -0.36 6.66
N GLN A 165 21.74 -1.15 6.66
CA GLN A 165 20.67 -1.05 7.63
C GLN A 165 20.46 -2.39 8.32
N ALA A 166 20.16 -2.36 9.62
CA ALA A 166 19.82 -3.53 10.40
C ALA A 166 18.70 -3.21 11.39
N GLY A 167 17.77 -4.16 11.57
CA GLY A 167 16.67 -4.06 12.52
C GLY A 167 16.39 -5.38 13.22
N TYR A 168 16.02 -5.32 14.50
CA TYR A 168 15.54 -6.47 15.28
C TYR A 168 14.17 -6.17 15.86
N PHE A 169 13.25 -7.14 15.76
CA PHE A 169 11.83 -7.01 16.12
C PHE A 169 11.45 -8.04 17.17
N SER A 170 11.33 -7.62 18.43
CA SER A 170 11.15 -8.56 19.54
C SER A 170 9.81 -9.28 19.54
N ALA A 171 8.75 -8.72 18.95
CA ALA A 171 7.43 -9.36 18.86
C ALA A 171 7.46 -10.64 18.03
N THR A 172 8.27 -10.66 16.99
CA THR A 172 8.46 -11.80 16.08
C THR A 172 9.79 -12.52 16.34
N LYS A 173 10.67 -11.98 17.21
CA LYS A 173 12.08 -12.41 17.34
C LYS A 173 12.78 -12.47 15.97
N GLY A 174 12.39 -11.55 15.09
CA GLY A 174 12.85 -11.48 13.73
C GLY A 174 13.86 -10.36 13.51
N TYR A 175 14.43 -10.34 12.33
CA TYR A 175 15.38 -9.31 11.91
C TYR A 175 15.17 -8.90 10.46
N ARG A 176 15.69 -7.74 10.11
CA ARG A 176 15.90 -7.27 8.73
C ARG A 176 17.31 -6.74 8.60
N ALA A 177 17.98 -7.05 7.51
CA ALA A 177 19.27 -6.48 7.15
C ALA A 177 19.27 -6.11 5.67
N SER A 178 19.89 -4.99 5.33
CA SER A 178 20.08 -4.55 3.95
C SER A 178 21.42 -3.85 3.78
N THR A 179 21.97 -3.93 2.58
CA THR A 179 23.16 -3.19 2.17
C THR A 179 22.96 -2.69 0.75
N ALA A 180 23.37 -1.45 0.50
CA ALA A 180 23.35 -0.87 -0.82
C ALA A 180 24.65 -0.14 -1.12
N LEU A 181 25.12 -0.27 -2.35
CA LEU A 181 26.16 0.50 -2.97
C LEU A 181 25.53 1.48 -3.94
N SER A 182 25.86 2.76 -3.84
CA SER A 182 25.31 3.82 -4.70
C SER A 182 26.33 4.90 -4.98
N GLY A 183 26.11 5.69 -6.02
CA GLY A 183 26.98 6.80 -6.35
C GLY A 183 26.55 7.56 -7.59
N SER A 184 27.24 8.69 -7.85
CA SER A 184 27.08 9.50 -9.05
C SER A 184 28.44 10.02 -9.51
N GLN A 185 28.71 9.86 -10.81
CA GLN A 185 29.93 10.36 -11.42
C GLN A 185 29.76 10.57 -12.93
N ALA A 186 30.25 11.67 -13.46
CA ALA A 186 30.28 11.97 -14.91
C ALA A 186 28.90 11.83 -15.59
N GLY A 187 27.83 12.27 -14.93
CA GLY A 187 26.45 12.19 -15.43
C GLY A 187 25.76 10.86 -15.18
N PHE A 188 26.49 9.82 -14.78
CA PHE A 188 25.89 8.57 -14.33
C PHE A 188 25.49 8.64 -12.87
N ASP A 189 24.35 8.04 -12.53
CA ASP A 189 23.95 7.69 -11.17
C ASP A 189 23.63 6.20 -11.12
N TYR A 190 23.98 5.53 -10.01
CA TYR A 190 23.81 4.10 -9.89
C TYR A 190 23.55 3.65 -8.45
N ARG A 191 22.82 2.55 -8.31
CA ARG A 191 22.56 1.89 -7.05
C ARG A 191 22.39 0.38 -7.25
N LEU A 192 23.00 -0.39 -6.35
CA LEU A 192 22.77 -1.83 -6.19
C LEU A 192 22.42 -2.09 -4.74
N GLY A 193 21.27 -2.70 -4.46
CA GLY A 193 20.79 -2.98 -3.12
C GLY A 193 20.41 -4.43 -2.94
N VAL A 194 20.68 -4.99 -1.77
CA VAL A 194 20.27 -6.32 -1.34
C VAL A 194 19.70 -6.26 0.05
N SER A 195 18.66 -7.06 0.34
CA SER A 195 18.09 -7.19 1.68
C SER A 195 17.56 -8.59 1.97
N ARG A 196 17.47 -8.90 3.26
CA ARG A 196 16.84 -10.11 3.80
C ARG A 196 16.10 -9.77 5.09
N SER A 197 14.92 -10.38 5.26
CA SER A 197 14.13 -10.28 6.49
C SER A 197 13.59 -11.66 6.87
N GLU A 198 13.60 -11.96 8.15
CA GLU A 198 12.98 -13.16 8.73
C GLU A 198 12.18 -12.75 9.96
N LEU A 199 10.87 -12.93 9.88
CA LEU A 199 9.94 -12.63 10.96
C LEU A 199 9.26 -13.93 11.39
N ASN A 200 9.59 -14.42 12.58
CA ASN A 200 8.97 -15.60 13.15
C ASN A 200 7.52 -15.31 13.62
N ASP A 201 6.85 -16.32 14.13
CA ASP A 201 5.51 -16.23 14.70
C ASP A 201 5.33 -15.05 15.64
N ARG A 202 4.28 -14.27 15.46
CA ARG A 202 3.98 -13.07 16.26
C ARG A 202 3.58 -13.41 17.68
N ALA A 203 4.26 -12.82 18.65
CA ALA A 203 3.86 -12.85 20.04
C ALA A 203 2.79 -11.78 20.33
N THR A 204 1.65 -12.21 20.87
CA THR A 204 0.53 -11.35 21.30
C THR A 204 0.31 -11.46 22.80
N PRO A 205 -0.49 -10.57 23.44
CA PRO A 205 -0.84 -10.72 24.85
C PRO A 205 -1.60 -12.02 25.17
N LYS A 206 -2.21 -12.67 24.17
CA LYS A 206 -2.93 -13.96 24.30
C LYS A 206 -2.08 -15.19 23.96
N GLY A 207 -0.79 -15.00 23.69
CA GLY A 207 0.12 -16.07 23.27
C GLY A 207 0.70 -15.82 21.88
N ARG A 208 1.41 -16.79 21.35
CA ARG A 208 2.03 -16.73 20.05
C ARG A 208 1.06 -17.21 18.98
N LEU A 209 0.86 -16.42 17.94
CA LEU A 209 0.08 -16.84 16.77
C LEU A 209 0.91 -17.81 15.94
N LYS A 210 0.43 -19.05 15.82
CA LYS A 210 1.11 -20.10 15.06
C LYS A 210 0.15 -20.73 14.05
N PRO A 211 0.52 -20.78 12.74
CA PRO A 211 1.68 -20.14 12.13
C PRO A 211 1.40 -18.69 11.72
N SER A 212 2.41 -17.81 11.73
CA SER A 212 2.34 -16.43 11.21
C SER A 212 3.71 -15.90 10.79
N GLU A 213 4.60 -16.78 10.37
CA GLU A 213 5.95 -16.47 9.92
C GLU A 213 5.92 -15.80 8.55
N THR A 214 6.88 -14.89 8.31
CA THR A 214 7.07 -14.23 7.02
C THR A 214 8.56 -14.02 6.76
N ASP A 215 9.01 -14.43 5.59
CA ASP A 215 10.38 -14.25 5.11
C ASP A 215 10.36 -13.47 3.81
N ASP A 216 11.25 -12.50 3.66
CA ASP A 216 11.42 -11.78 2.40
C ASP A 216 12.89 -11.55 2.04
N SER A 217 13.15 -11.41 0.74
CA SER A 217 14.45 -11.02 0.21
C SER A 217 14.28 -10.13 -1.02
N ASN A 218 15.24 -9.22 -1.22
CA ASN A 218 15.21 -8.29 -2.34
C ASN A 218 16.60 -8.10 -2.94
N VAL A 219 16.64 -7.97 -4.26
CA VAL A 219 17.77 -7.46 -5.03
C VAL A 219 17.24 -6.37 -5.95
N SER A 220 17.84 -5.19 -5.91
CA SER A 220 17.45 -4.07 -6.76
C SER A 220 18.65 -3.38 -7.37
N ALA A 221 18.54 -2.95 -8.63
CA ALA A 221 19.55 -2.21 -9.36
C ALA A 221 18.93 -1.01 -10.06
N HIS A 222 19.68 0.08 -10.09
CA HIS A 222 19.37 1.30 -10.81
C HIS A 222 20.63 1.82 -11.49
N VAL A 223 20.51 2.22 -12.75
CA VAL A 223 21.55 2.96 -13.49
C VAL A 223 20.86 4.07 -14.24
N GLY A 224 21.23 5.31 -13.98
CA GLY A 224 20.77 6.51 -14.64
C GLY A 224 21.90 7.20 -15.40
N TYR A 225 21.56 7.99 -16.43
CA TYR A 225 22.49 8.85 -17.16
C TYR A 225 21.82 10.17 -17.52
N LYS A 226 22.39 11.27 -17.05
CA LYS A 226 21.95 12.63 -17.35
C LYS A 226 22.90 13.30 -18.32
N THR A 227 22.36 13.86 -19.40
CA THR A 227 23.10 14.65 -20.39
C THR A 227 22.24 15.82 -20.88
N GLY A 228 22.65 17.03 -20.52
CA GLY A 228 21.85 18.23 -20.79
C GLY A 228 20.44 18.10 -20.20
N PRO A 229 19.38 18.34 -21.00
CA PRO A 229 18.00 18.22 -20.55
C PRO A 229 17.48 16.77 -20.47
N HIS A 230 18.29 15.79 -20.88
CA HIS A 230 17.85 14.41 -21.00
C HIS A 230 18.32 13.56 -19.82
N TYR A 231 17.43 12.73 -19.31
CA TYR A 231 17.71 11.71 -18.32
C TYR A 231 17.18 10.36 -18.77
N PHE A 232 18.02 9.36 -18.74
CA PHE A 232 17.69 7.96 -19.06
C PHE A 232 17.94 7.12 -17.82
N ALA A 233 17.10 6.13 -17.54
CA ALA A 233 17.36 5.20 -16.44
C ALA A 233 16.88 3.79 -16.78
N LEU A 234 17.64 2.81 -16.29
CA LEU A 234 17.28 1.40 -16.23
C LEU A 234 17.12 1.02 -14.75
N LYS A 235 15.99 0.42 -14.41
CA LYS A 235 15.74 -0.14 -13.07
C LYS A 235 15.39 -1.61 -13.20
N ALA A 236 15.92 -2.41 -12.28
CA ALA A 236 15.60 -3.83 -12.15
C ALA A 236 15.40 -4.17 -10.67
N GLN A 237 14.42 -5.03 -10.39
CA GLN A 237 14.10 -5.49 -9.04
C GLN A 237 13.65 -6.94 -9.06
N ARG A 238 14.13 -7.71 -8.10
CA ARG A 238 13.55 -8.98 -7.71
C ARG A 238 13.21 -8.92 -6.22
N TYR A 239 11.97 -9.21 -5.88
CA TYR A 239 11.47 -9.28 -4.51
C TYR A 239 10.74 -10.59 -4.30
N ASP A 240 11.19 -11.39 -3.34
CA ASP A 240 10.61 -12.67 -2.97
C ASP A 240 10.02 -12.57 -1.57
N VAL A 241 8.81 -13.10 -1.36
CA VAL A 241 8.20 -13.23 -0.04
C VAL A 241 7.49 -14.58 0.11
N ALA A 242 7.71 -15.23 1.24
CA ALA A 242 6.96 -16.37 1.72
C ALA A 242 6.26 -16.03 3.03
N ALA A 243 5.03 -16.49 3.20
CA ALA A 243 4.24 -16.20 4.40
C ALA A 243 3.33 -17.36 4.79
N GLN A 244 3.19 -17.56 6.10
CA GLN A 244 2.19 -18.45 6.68
C GLN A 244 1.06 -17.62 7.27
N VAL A 245 -0.17 -17.98 6.97
CA VAL A 245 -1.36 -17.22 7.38
C VAL A 245 -2.00 -17.90 8.59
N TYR A 246 -2.04 -17.18 9.71
CA TYR A 246 -2.74 -17.65 10.89
C TYR A 246 -4.23 -17.78 10.62
N LEU A 247 -4.77 -18.96 10.91
CA LEU A 247 -6.21 -19.22 10.92
C LEU A 247 -6.65 -19.56 12.34
N LYS A 248 -7.78 -19.02 12.78
CA LYS A 248 -8.35 -19.33 14.10
C LYS A 248 -8.78 -20.81 14.24
N GLN A 249 -8.87 -21.51 13.12
CA GLN A 249 -9.33 -22.90 13.02
C GLN A 249 -8.11 -23.83 12.98
N ASP A 250 -8.04 -24.79 13.92
CA ASP A 250 -6.94 -25.78 13.99
C ASP A 250 -6.99 -26.83 12.87
N ASN A 251 -8.10 -26.92 12.16
CA ASN A 251 -8.33 -27.88 11.09
C ASN A 251 -8.07 -27.32 9.69
N ALA A 252 -7.56 -26.13 9.59
CA ALA A 252 -7.23 -25.49 8.32
C ALA A 252 -5.81 -24.91 8.33
N LYS A 253 -5.12 -24.96 7.20
CA LYS A 253 -3.79 -24.42 6.97
C LYS A 253 -3.81 -23.59 5.69
N LEU A 254 -3.28 -22.39 5.75
CA LEU A 254 -3.13 -21.49 4.62
C LEU A 254 -1.69 -21.00 4.53
N GLU A 255 -1.06 -21.24 3.40
CA GLU A 255 0.33 -20.86 3.15
C GLU A 255 0.45 -20.14 1.81
N LEU A 256 1.37 -19.21 1.76
CA LEU A 256 1.86 -18.51 0.57
C LEU A 256 3.36 -18.82 0.43
N PRO A 257 3.71 -20.02 -0.07
CA PRO A 257 5.11 -20.47 -0.09
C PRO A 257 5.99 -19.63 -0.99
N LYS A 258 5.40 -18.97 -1.99
CA LYS A 258 6.10 -18.13 -2.95
C LYS A 258 5.21 -16.98 -3.39
N ARG A 259 5.77 -15.78 -3.36
CA ARG A 259 5.31 -14.63 -4.14
C ARG A 259 6.53 -13.83 -4.57
N GLU A 260 6.89 -13.95 -5.83
CA GLU A 260 8.09 -13.38 -6.42
C GLU A 260 7.70 -12.32 -7.44
N LEU A 261 8.19 -11.10 -7.26
CA LEU A 261 8.12 -10.02 -8.24
C LEU A 261 9.47 -9.89 -8.93
N ASN A 262 9.49 -10.05 -10.26
CA ASN A 262 10.61 -9.65 -11.12
C ASN A 262 10.15 -8.48 -11.98
N LYS A 263 10.87 -7.37 -11.93
CA LYS A 263 10.53 -6.14 -12.62
C LYS A 263 11.74 -5.52 -13.28
N VAL A 264 11.56 -5.06 -14.53
CA VAL A 264 12.54 -4.26 -15.25
C VAL A 264 11.82 -3.11 -15.93
N GLY A 265 12.39 -1.91 -15.87
CA GLY A 265 11.83 -0.70 -16.47
C GLY A 265 12.90 0.20 -17.06
N LEU A 266 12.58 0.80 -18.20
CA LEU A 266 13.34 1.83 -18.89
C LEU A 266 12.58 3.14 -18.76
N PHE A 267 13.26 4.19 -18.35
CA PHE A 267 12.71 5.53 -18.15
C PHE A 267 13.47 6.53 -19.00
N TYR A 268 12.74 7.43 -19.60
CA TYR A 268 13.27 8.63 -20.23
C TYR A 268 12.53 9.85 -19.70
N GLN A 269 13.26 10.89 -19.38
CA GLN A 269 12.72 12.21 -19.08
C GLN A 269 13.54 13.25 -19.80
N GLY A 270 12.85 14.13 -20.54
CA GLY A 270 13.43 15.33 -21.12
C GLY A 270 12.77 16.54 -20.49
N ASP A 271 13.58 17.49 -19.98
CA ASP A 271 13.10 18.71 -19.32
C ASP A 271 13.40 19.92 -20.22
N GLN A 272 12.41 20.83 -20.37
CA GLN A 272 12.53 22.08 -21.14
C GLN A 272 13.11 21.86 -22.56
N LEU A 273 12.51 20.92 -23.30
CA LEU A 273 13.00 20.54 -24.63
C LEU A 273 12.77 21.62 -25.68
N THR A 274 11.73 22.43 -25.52
CA THR A 274 11.45 23.65 -26.30
C THR A 274 10.79 24.69 -25.39
N GLU A 275 10.52 25.90 -25.91
CA GLU A 275 9.81 26.96 -25.16
C GLU A 275 8.39 26.54 -24.71
N THR A 276 7.77 25.59 -25.40
CA THR A 276 6.40 25.12 -25.12
C THR A 276 6.33 23.70 -24.59
N LEU A 277 7.41 22.92 -24.73
CA LEU A 277 7.49 21.52 -24.26
C LEU A 277 8.34 21.47 -23.00
N ASP A 278 7.68 21.60 -21.85
CA ASP A 278 8.34 21.65 -20.55
C ASP A 278 8.91 20.31 -20.14
N LYS A 279 8.16 19.22 -20.41
CA LYS A 279 8.59 17.88 -20.00
C LYS A 279 8.02 16.79 -20.91
N LEU A 280 8.86 15.83 -21.22
CA LEU A 280 8.49 14.59 -21.90
C LEU A 280 8.94 13.41 -21.03
N LYS A 281 8.02 12.54 -20.65
CA LYS A 281 8.30 11.30 -19.92
C LYS A 281 7.86 10.10 -20.75
N ILE A 282 8.74 9.11 -20.86
CA ILE A 282 8.45 7.82 -21.49
C ILE A 282 8.92 6.72 -20.51
N ASP A 283 8.06 5.76 -20.26
CA ASP A 283 8.31 4.66 -19.37
C ASP A 283 7.83 3.36 -19.98
N VAL A 284 8.72 2.39 -20.10
CA VAL A 284 8.45 1.05 -20.64
C VAL A 284 8.88 0.03 -19.60
N TYR A 285 7.99 -0.87 -19.23
CA TYR A 285 8.31 -1.87 -18.23
C TYR A 285 7.70 -3.24 -18.49
N ARG A 286 8.37 -4.23 -17.93
CA ARG A 286 7.85 -5.59 -17.78
C ARG A 286 7.96 -6.01 -16.34
N GLN A 287 6.89 -6.61 -15.80
CA GLN A 287 6.92 -7.26 -14.50
C GLN A 287 6.30 -8.66 -14.58
N THR A 288 6.83 -9.57 -13.79
CA THR A 288 6.27 -10.91 -13.59
C THR A 288 6.03 -11.12 -12.11
N ILE A 289 4.86 -11.62 -11.75
CA ILE A 289 4.54 -12.05 -10.40
C ILE A 289 4.24 -13.53 -10.43
N ASP A 290 5.14 -14.33 -9.88
CA ASP A 290 4.95 -15.77 -9.65
C ASP A 290 4.41 -16.00 -8.25
N ARG A 291 3.42 -16.86 -8.13
CA ARG A 291 2.75 -17.09 -6.86
C ARG A 291 2.34 -18.53 -6.67
N GLU A 292 2.65 -19.08 -5.50
CA GLU A 292 2.08 -20.31 -5.00
C GLU A 292 1.12 -20.03 -3.83
N PHE A 293 0.00 -20.71 -3.82
CA PHE A 293 -1.01 -20.65 -2.78
C PHE A 293 -1.41 -22.06 -2.39
N GLN A 294 -1.31 -22.38 -1.11
CA GLN A 294 -1.67 -23.69 -0.56
C GLN A 294 -2.72 -23.52 0.53
N ASN A 295 -3.81 -24.26 0.41
CA ASN A 295 -4.88 -24.31 1.42
C ASN A 295 -5.27 -25.76 1.70
N SER A 296 -5.12 -26.18 2.95
CA SER A 296 -5.49 -27.53 3.40
C SER A 296 -6.56 -27.42 4.48
N VAL A 297 -7.63 -28.20 4.36
CA VAL A 297 -8.71 -28.26 5.34
C VAL A 297 -9.01 -29.71 5.69
N THR A 298 -9.00 -30.06 6.99
CA THR A 298 -9.39 -31.37 7.50
C THR A 298 -10.73 -31.28 8.20
N GLN A 299 -11.72 -31.99 7.69
CA GLN A 299 -13.02 -32.17 8.34
C GLN A 299 -13.13 -33.57 8.95
N ARG A 300 -13.37 -33.61 10.26
CA ARG A 300 -13.54 -34.87 10.99
C ARG A 300 -14.99 -35.04 11.44
N THR A 301 -15.55 -36.19 11.14
CA THR A 301 -16.85 -36.67 11.66
C THR A 301 -16.63 -37.97 12.38
N PRO A 302 -17.60 -38.50 13.17
CA PRO A 302 -17.47 -39.79 13.82
C PRO A 302 -17.21 -40.96 12.85
N VAL A 303 -17.63 -40.83 11.60
CA VAL A 303 -17.59 -41.91 10.59
C VAL A 303 -16.53 -41.70 9.51
N ALA A 304 -16.03 -40.45 9.32
CA ALA A 304 -15.08 -40.16 8.26
C ALA A 304 -14.18 -38.95 8.55
N THR A 305 -12.97 -38.98 8.00
CA THR A 305 -12.07 -37.80 7.89
C THR A 305 -11.95 -37.44 6.43
N VAL A 306 -12.25 -36.16 6.10
CA VAL A 306 -12.11 -35.60 4.76
C VAL A 306 -10.99 -34.57 4.78
N ASN A 307 -9.94 -34.81 4.00
CA ASN A 307 -8.87 -33.84 3.75
C ASN A 307 -9.08 -33.22 2.37
N VAL A 308 -9.05 -31.89 2.32
CA VAL A 308 -9.13 -31.12 1.08
C VAL A 308 -7.86 -30.30 0.98
N ASP A 309 -7.04 -30.59 -0.03
CA ASP A 309 -5.81 -29.86 -0.33
C ASP A 309 -5.95 -29.14 -1.66
N VAL A 310 -5.79 -27.83 -1.65
CA VAL A 310 -5.84 -26.96 -2.83
C VAL A 310 -4.47 -26.31 -3.00
N LEU A 311 -3.88 -26.54 -4.18
CA LEU A 311 -2.68 -25.87 -4.64
C LEU A 311 -3.03 -25.00 -5.85
N SER A 312 -2.62 -23.74 -5.85
CA SER A 312 -2.64 -22.87 -7.03
C SER A 312 -1.23 -22.36 -7.31
N ASP A 313 -0.80 -22.51 -8.55
CA ASP A 313 0.45 -21.99 -9.09
C ASP A 313 0.07 -21.01 -10.20
N ASP A 314 0.38 -19.72 -9.98
CA ASP A 314 -0.04 -18.62 -10.86
C ASP A 314 1.17 -17.82 -11.33
N GLU A 315 1.22 -17.55 -12.63
CA GLU A 315 2.16 -16.63 -13.27
C GLU A 315 1.39 -15.43 -13.84
N GLN A 316 1.67 -14.24 -13.37
CA GLN A 316 1.14 -13.01 -13.95
C GLN A 316 2.26 -12.23 -14.62
N VAL A 317 2.08 -11.85 -15.89
CA VAL A 317 3.03 -11.04 -16.66
C VAL A 317 2.33 -9.75 -17.06
N THR A 318 2.95 -8.61 -16.75
CA THR A 318 2.47 -7.28 -17.14
C THR A 318 3.50 -6.61 -18.06
N HIS A 319 3.05 -6.08 -19.17
CA HIS A 319 3.80 -5.16 -20.05
C HIS A 319 3.14 -3.80 -19.97
N GLY A 320 3.91 -2.74 -19.74
CA GLY A 320 3.40 -1.37 -19.66
C GLY A 320 4.21 -0.39 -20.49
N LEU A 321 3.50 0.58 -21.06
CA LEU A 321 4.05 1.75 -21.73
C LEU A 321 3.28 2.99 -21.25
N ASN A 322 3.99 3.98 -20.71
CA ASN A 322 3.43 5.27 -20.32
C ASN A 322 4.13 6.38 -21.10
N LEU A 323 3.35 7.28 -21.64
CA LEU A 323 3.80 8.51 -22.31
C LEU A 323 3.11 9.69 -21.64
N GLN A 324 3.88 10.71 -21.27
CA GLN A 324 3.36 11.97 -20.73
C GLN A 324 4.11 13.15 -21.31
N VAL A 325 3.37 14.15 -21.70
CA VAL A 325 3.87 15.43 -22.26
C VAL A 325 3.29 16.56 -21.42
N GLU A 326 4.15 17.45 -20.92
CA GLU A 326 3.79 18.66 -20.20
C GLU A 326 4.06 19.86 -21.10
N LEU A 327 3.04 20.71 -21.29
CA LEU A 327 3.07 21.83 -22.25
C LEU A 327 2.67 23.14 -21.56
N SER A 328 3.45 24.19 -21.83
CA SER A 328 3.14 25.59 -21.52
C SER A 328 2.79 26.34 -22.81
N LEU A 329 1.53 26.18 -23.26
CA LEU A 329 1.07 26.77 -24.54
C LEU A 329 0.60 28.23 -24.39
N ILE A 330 0.22 28.61 -23.18
CA ILE A 330 -0.28 29.95 -22.79
C ILE A 330 0.38 30.30 -21.47
N ASP A 331 0.82 31.54 -21.30
CA ASP A 331 1.48 32.01 -20.09
C ASP A 331 0.63 31.73 -18.85
N GLY A 332 1.25 31.13 -17.84
CA GLY A 332 0.60 30.75 -16.58
C GLY A 332 -0.31 29.51 -16.68
N HIS A 333 -0.56 28.96 -17.88
CA HIS A 333 -1.33 27.73 -18.06
C HIS A 333 -0.41 26.52 -18.12
N SER A 334 -0.88 25.39 -17.62
CA SER A 334 -0.20 24.10 -17.78
C SER A 334 -1.15 23.06 -18.37
N THR A 335 -0.67 22.36 -19.39
CA THR A 335 -1.40 21.29 -20.05
C THR A 335 -0.59 20.00 -20.01
N VAL A 336 -1.17 18.94 -19.48
CA VAL A 336 -0.57 17.61 -19.50
C VAL A 336 -1.44 16.68 -20.34
N ILE A 337 -0.81 15.99 -21.28
CA ILE A 337 -1.45 14.98 -22.14
C ILE A 337 -0.66 13.69 -21.96
N GLY A 338 -1.36 12.57 -21.87
CA GLY A 338 -0.69 11.28 -21.77
C GLY A 338 -1.47 10.12 -22.37
N ALA A 339 -0.74 9.06 -22.64
CA ALA A 339 -1.25 7.78 -23.10
C ALA A 339 -0.61 6.65 -22.28
N GLU A 340 -1.41 5.65 -21.98
CA GLU A 340 -0.99 4.47 -21.24
C GLU A 340 -1.48 3.22 -21.98
N TYR A 341 -0.60 2.24 -22.13
CA TYR A 341 -0.93 0.89 -22.56
C TYR A 341 -0.43 -0.10 -21.51
N GLU A 342 -1.30 -0.99 -21.06
CA GLU A 342 -0.99 -2.05 -20.11
C GLU A 342 -1.62 -3.35 -20.60
N GLN A 343 -0.82 -4.41 -20.68
CA GLN A 343 -1.27 -5.77 -20.94
C GLN A 343 -0.93 -6.65 -19.75
N ASP A 344 -1.95 -7.17 -19.10
CA ASP A 344 -1.85 -8.13 -18.00
C ASP A 344 -2.26 -9.52 -18.47
N GLY A 345 -1.35 -10.48 -18.46
CA GLY A 345 -1.63 -11.90 -18.68
C GLY A 345 -1.58 -12.67 -17.36
N LEU A 346 -2.49 -13.61 -17.16
CA LEU A 346 -2.51 -14.50 -15.97
C LEU A 346 -2.68 -15.95 -16.43
N LYS A 347 -1.68 -16.78 -16.11
CA LYS A 347 -1.76 -18.23 -16.23
C LYS A 347 -1.90 -18.83 -14.83
N THR A 348 -2.84 -19.76 -14.66
CA THR A 348 -3.06 -20.41 -13.38
C THR A 348 -3.18 -21.92 -13.55
N LYS A 349 -2.46 -22.67 -12.70
CA LYS A 349 -2.57 -24.12 -12.57
C LYS A 349 -3.13 -24.42 -11.20
N LYS A 350 -4.21 -25.18 -11.13
CA LYS A 350 -4.87 -25.55 -9.87
C LYS A 350 -4.92 -27.07 -9.73
N SER A 351 -4.61 -27.55 -8.53
CA SER A 351 -4.83 -28.94 -8.14
C SER A 351 -5.67 -28.96 -6.87
N ASN A 352 -6.79 -29.67 -6.92
CA ASN A 352 -7.65 -29.91 -5.77
C ASN A 352 -7.70 -31.43 -5.50
N VAL A 353 -7.22 -31.83 -4.32
CA VAL A 353 -7.21 -33.21 -3.88
C VAL A 353 -8.17 -33.37 -2.71
N VAL A 354 -9.18 -34.20 -2.87
CA VAL A 354 -10.12 -34.59 -1.81
C VAL A 354 -9.85 -36.04 -1.44
N ALA A 355 -9.36 -36.28 -0.22
CA ALA A 355 -9.13 -37.60 0.33
C ALA A 355 -10.12 -37.88 1.46
N THR A 356 -10.90 -38.93 1.35
CA THR A 356 -11.87 -39.38 2.35
C THR A 356 -11.43 -40.72 2.94
N SER A 357 -11.24 -40.75 4.25
CA SER A 357 -10.95 -41.97 5.02
C SER A 357 -12.10 -42.24 5.97
N PHE A 358 -12.58 -43.47 6.00
CA PHE A 358 -13.69 -43.88 6.86
C PHE A 358 -13.17 -44.59 8.12
N SER A 359 -13.90 -44.46 9.23
CA SER A 359 -13.59 -45.14 10.51
C SER A 359 -13.86 -46.62 10.46
N THR A 360 -14.61 -47.10 9.47
CA THR A 360 -14.93 -48.50 9.19
C THR A 360 -14.35 -48.91 7.84
N PRO A 361 -14.08 -50.22 7.59
CA PRO A 361 -13.54 -50.66 6.30
C PRO A 361 -14.50 -50.45 5.11
N PHE A 362 -15.76 -50.16 5.37
CA PHE A 362 -16.77 -49.85 4.34
C PHE A 362 -17.47 -48.52 4.63
N PRO A 363 -17.60 -47.62 3.63
CA PRO A 363 -17.03 -47.71 2.29
C PRO A 363 -15.50 -47.56 2.29
N PRO A 364 -14.79 -48.05 1.27
CA PRO A 364 -13.33 -47.92 1.19
C PRO A 364 -12.91 -46.46 1.07
N SER A 365 -11.74 -46.13 1.62
CA SER A 365 -11.15 -44.79 1.48
C SER A 365 -11.02 -44.39 0.01
N SER A 366 -11.26 -43.12 -0.29
CA SER A 366 -11.24 -42.58 -1.64
C SER A 366 -10.33 -41.38 -1.75
N LYS A 367 -9.69 -41.21 -2.90
CA LYS A 367 -8.91 -40.00 -3.26
C LYS A 367 -9.32 -39.54 -4.65
N LYS A 368 -9.84 -38.31 -4.73
CA LYS A 368 -10.20 -37.66 -5.99
C LYS A 368 -9.30 -36.45 -6.21
N GLN A 369 -8.69 -36.39 -7.38
CA GLN A 369 -7.91 -35.21 -7.80
C GLN A 369 -8.62 -34.54 -8.97
N THR A 370 -8.66 -33.21 -8.93
CA THR A 370 -9.16 -32.36 -10.01
C THR A 370 -8.06 -31.36 -10.37
N GLN A 371 -7.75 -31.23 -11.65
CA GLN A 371 -6.75 -30.30 -12.17
C GLN A 371 -7.42 -29.26 -13.06
N GLY A 372 -7.10 -28.00 -12.85
CA GLY A 372 -7.54 -26.87 -13.67
C GLY A 372 -6.34 -26.13 -14.26
N TYR A 373 -6.50 -25.60 -15.47
CA TYR A 373 -5.59 -24.69 -16.12
C TYR A 373 -6.38 -23.59 -16.78
N ASP A 374 -6.02 -22.34 -16.52
CA ASP A 374 -6.59 -21.18 -17.17
C ASP A 374 -5.47 -20.26 -17.68
N ASP A 375 -5.69 -19.63 -18.83
CA ASP A 375 -4.86 -18.60 -19.44
C ASP A 375 -5.77 -17.48 -19.91
N ALA A 376 -5.55 -16.27 -19.39
CA ALA A 376 -6.40 -15.13 -19.64
C ALA A 376 -5.60 -13.83 -19.60
N GLN A 377 -6.06 -12.81 -20.36
CA GLN A 377 -5.38 -11.51 -20.45
C GLN A 377 -6.36 -10.34 -20.42
N ILE A 378 -5.87 -9.17 -19.98
CA ILE A 378 -6.52 -7.87 -20.10
C ILE A 378 -5.57 -6.92 -20.82
N ASP A 379 -6.07 -6.30 -21.90
CA ASP A 379 -5.43 -5.18 -22.57
C ASP A 379 -6.15 -3.90 -22.16
N THR A 380 -5.43 -2.93 -21.61
CA THR A 380 -5.94 -1.62 -21.24
C THR A 380 -5.19 -0.55 -22.01
N THR A 381 -5.90 0.23 -22.82
CA THR A 381 -5.38 1.46 -23.44
C THR A 381 -6.11 2.63 -22.84
N SER A 382 -5.42 3.68 -22.47
CA SER A 382 -6.07 4.92 -22.05
C SER A 382 -5.32 6.16 -22.55
N ILE A 383 -6.08 7.23 -22.77
CA ILE A 383 -5.57 8.56 -23.09
C ILE A 383 -6.14 9.53 -22.06
N PHE A 384 -5.34 10.49 -21.63
CA PHE A 384 -5.80 11.50 -20.70
C PHE A 384 -5.25 12.88 -21.03
N ALA A 385 -5.98 13.89 -20.60
CA ALA A 385 -5.52 15.27 -20.61
C ALA A 385 -5.95 15.95 -19.30
N GLN A 386 -5.10 16.84 -18.82
CA GLN A 386 -5.37 17.75 -17.71
C GLN A 386 -4.90 19.15 -18.11
N HIS A 387 -5.74 20.14 -17.85
CA HIS A 387 -5.41 21.55 -18.07
C HIS A 387 -5.61 22.33 -16.78
N SER A 388 -4.61 23.10 -16.40
CA SER A 388 -4.62 24.00 -15.25
C SER A 388 -4.55 25.45 -15.73
N VAL A 389 -5.45 26.28 -15.22
CA VAL A 389 -5.61 27.67 -15.61
C VAL A 389 -5.65 28.57 -14.37
N PRO A 390 -4.83 29.62 -14.29
CA PRO A 390 -4.96 30.66 -13.27
C PRO A 390 -6.22 31.49 -13.58
N LEU A 391 -7.17 31.52 -12.65
CA LEU A 391 -8.35 32.36 -12.71
C LEU A 391 -8.09 33.74 -12.10
N ALA A 392 -7.14 33.81 -11.17
CA ALA A 392 -6.57 35.01 -10.55
C ALA A 392 -5.14 34.67 -10.10
N GLU A 393 -4.38 35.65 -9.59
CA GLU A 393 -3.00 35.46 -9.12
C GLU A 393 -2.88 34.38 -8.06
N ASP A 394 -3.91 34.24 -7.22
CA ASP A 394 -3.99 33.31 -6.08
C ASP A 394 -4.98 32.16 -6.29
N LEU A 395 -5.65 32.07 -7.44
CA LEU A 395 -6.72 31.11 -7.70
C LEU A 395 -6.46 30.30 -8.98
N THR A 396 -6.26 29.00 -8.83
CA THR A 396 -6.04 28.08 -9.96
C THR A 396 -7.17 27.06 -10.05
N ALA A 397 -7.72 26.86 -11.25
CA ALA A 397 -8.63 25.77 -11.57
C ALA A 397 -7.92 24.73 -12.44
N SER A 398 -8.24 23.44 -12.23
CA SER A 398 -7.74 22.36 -13.08
C SER A 398 -8.89 21.46 -13.51
N PHE A 399 -8.86 21.00 -14.76
CA PHE A 399 -9.83 20.12 -15.37
C PHE A 399 -9.11 18.96 -16.04
N GLY A 400 -9.59 17.76 -15.85
CA GLY A 400 -9.00 16.57 -16.45
C GLY A 400 -10.03 15.55 -16.89
N ALA A 401 -9.69 14.80 -17.92
CA ALA A 401 -10.46 13.65 -18.38
C ALA A 401 -9.52 12.53 -18.82
N ARG A 402 -9.93 11.28 -18.59
CA ARG A 402 -9.28 10.08 -19.11
C ARG A 402 -10.32 9.17 -19.74
N HIS A 403 -9.99 8.66 -20.92
CA HIS A 403 -10.77 7.66 -21.61
C HIS A 403 -10.08 6.30 -21.58
N TYR A 404 -10.81 5.27 -21.15
CA TYR A 404 -10.35 3.89 -21.09
C TYR A 404 -10.97 3.06 -22.18
N TYR A 405 -10.15 2.24 -22.79
CA TYR A 405 -10.54 1.15 -23.67
C TYR A 405 -9.94 -0.14 -23.12
N VAL A 406 -10.79 -1.05 -22.63
CA VAL A 406 -10.37 -2.27 -21.95
C VAL A 406 -10.96 -3.48 -22.65
N LYS A 407 -10.13 -4.49 -22.88
CA LYS A 407 -10.53 -5.76 -23.46
C LYS A 407 -9.92 -6.92 -22.66
N ALA A 408 -10.75 -7.80 -22.16
CA ALA A 408 -10.35 -9.01 -21.45
C ALA A 408 -10.73 -10.24 -22.25
N LYS A 409 -9.84 -11.22 -22.30
CA LYS A 409 -10.01 -12.48 -23.04
C LYS A 409 -9.64 -13.66 -22.16
N HIS A 410 -10.40 -14.74 -22.29
CA HIS A 410 -10.09 -16.05 -21.74
C HIS A 410 -9.53 -16.95 -22.85
N ASP A 411 -8.21 -17.02 -22.96
CA ASP A 411 -7.56 -17.66 -24.10
C ASP A 411 -7.61 -19.18 -24.02
N LYS A 412 -7.49 -19.76 -22.80
CA LYS A 412 -7.55 -21.21 -22.58
C LYS A 412 -8.14 -21.54 -21.23
N SER A 413 -8.97 -22.57 -21.18
CA SER A 413 -9.49 -23.15 -19.94
C SER A 413 -9.60 -24.65 -20.06
N LEU A 414 -9.02 -25.38 -19.12
CA LEU A 414 -9.05 -26.84 -19.06
C LEU A 414 -9.47 -27.29 -17.65
N LEU A 415 -10.32 -28.31 -17.60
CA LEU A 415 -10.62 -29.05 -16.35
C LEU A 415 -10.36 -30.54 -16.59
N ASN A 416 -9.42 -31.13 -15.87
CA ASN A 416 -8.93 -32.49 -16.09
C ASN A 416 -8.57 -32.77 -17.56
N ASN A 417 -7.85 -31.81 -18.19
CA ASN A 417 -7.48 -31.81 -19.61
C ASN A 417 -8.65 -31.70 -20.60
N VAL A 418 -9.87 -31.49 -20.16
CA VAL A 418 -11.03 -31.24 -21.00
C VAL A 418 -11.24 -29.74 -21.16
N ALA A 419 -11.33 -29.28 -22.43
CA ALA A 419 -11.56 -27.87 -22.74
C ALA A 419 -12.90 -27.39 -22.17
N GLN A 420 -12.86 -26.20 -21.55
CA GLN A 420 -14.03 -25.52 -20.98
C GLN A 420 -14.46 -24.34 -21.88
N PRO A 421 -15.72 -23.90 -21.80
CA PRO A 421 -16.19 -22.71 -22.49
C PRO A 421 -15.33 -21.48 -22.14
N ARG A 422 -15.06 -20.65 -23.13
CA ARG A 422 -14.32 -19.39 -23.01
C ARG A 422 -15.23 -18.20 -23.28
N SER A 423 -14.86 -17.06 -22.80
CA SER A 423 -15.63 -15.82 -22.95
C SER A 423 -14.71 -14.60 -22.91
N ASP A 424 -15.20 -13.51 -23.44
CA ASP A 424 -14.54 -12.21 -23.46
C ASP A 424 -15.38 -11.21 -22.64
N ASN A 425 -14.74 -10.13 -22.20
CA ASN A 425 -15.40 -8.96 -21.62
C ASN A 425 -14.70 -7.70 -22.13
N SER A 426 -15.43 -6.60 -22.26
CA SER A 426 -14.84 -5.32 -22.67
C SER A 426 -15.59 -4.16 -22.03
N ASP A 427 -14.92 -3.04 -21.86
CA ASP A 427 -15.52 -1.78 -21.43
C ASP A 427 -14.86 -0.59 -22.13
N ASN A 428 -15.65 0.48 -22.25
CA ASN A 428 -15.26 1.74 -22.85
C ASN A 428 -15.83 2.86 -21.96
N HIS A 429 -14.94 3.61 -21.28
CA HIS A 429 -15.42 4.54 -20.25
C HIS A 429 -14.55 5.79 -20.12
N THR A 430 -15.23 6.93 -19.92
CA THR A 430 -14.56 8.20 -19.62
C THR A 430 -14.78 8.58 -18.16
N VAL A 431 -13.74 9.00 -17.48
CA VAL A 431 -13.77 9.59 -16.14
C VAL A 431 -13.29 11.04 -16.20
N GLY A 432 -13.84 11.88 -15.32
CA GLY A 432 -13.51 13.29 -15.21
C GLY A 432 -13.01 13.66 -13.82
N ALA A 433 -12.28 14.75 -13.75
CA ALA A 433 -11.89 15.42 -12.51
C ALA A 433 -11.89 16.94 -12.71
N MET A 434 -12.23 17.67 -11.66
CA MET A 434 -12.03 19.12 -11.61
C MET A 434 -11.62 19.52 -10.21
N SER A 435 -10.79 20.55 -10.11
CA SER A 435 -10.31 21.07 -8.84
C SER A 435 -10.14 22.57 -8.86
N LEU A 436 -10.18 23.16 -7.66
CA LEU A 436 -9.95 24.57 -7.42
C LEU A 436 -9.01 24.68 -6.23
N VAL A 437 -7.97 25.50 -6.38
CA VAL A 437 -7.00 25.81 -5.33
C VAL A 437 -6.94 27.32 -5.19
N TRP A 438 -7.21 27.83 -3.99
CA TRP A 438 -7.13 29.23 -3.66
C TRP A 438 -6.10 29.44 -2.55
N GLN A 439 -5.02 30.13 -2.87
CA GLN A 439 -3.99 30.55 -1.94
C GLN A 439 -4.45 31.84 -1.24
N ALA A 440 -5.34 31.71 -0.24
CA ALA A 440 -5.96 32.84 0.44
C ALA A 440 -4.95 33.74 1.21
N SER A 441 -3.77 33.20 1.55
CA SER A 441 -2.58 33.92 2.02
C SER A 441 -1.34 33.03 1.84
N ASP A 442 -0.16 33.54 2.17
CA ASP A 442 1.08 32.77 2.13
C ASP A 442 1.01 31.51 3.02
N ALA A 443 0.25 31.58 4.11
CA ALA A 443 0.08 30.49 5.08
C ALA A 443 -1.19 29.66 4.88
N LEU A 444 -2.16 30.08 4.04
CA LEU A 444 -3.47 29.42 3.95
C LEU A 444 -3.84 29.09 2.51
N VAL A 445 -4.02 27.81 2.24
CA VAL A 445 -4.60 27.30 0.99
C VAL A 445 -5.94 26.63 1.26
N LEU A 446 -6.97 27.05 0.53
CA LEU A 446 -8.27 26.41 0.46
C LEU A 446 -8.37 25.62 -0.85
N ARG A 447 -8.93 24.43 -0.80
CA ARG A 447 -8.99 23.52 -1.95
C ARG A 447 -10.33 22.81 -2.07
N SER A 448 -10.72 22.56 -3.30
CA SER A 448 -11.87 21.73 -3.64
C SER A 448 -11.48 20.76 -4.74
N ASN A 449 -11.93 19.53 -4.64
CA ASN A 449 -11.67 18.50 -5.64
C ASN A 449 -12.90 17.64 -5.87
N LEU A 450 -13.28 17.46 -7.13
CA LEU A 450 -14.30 16.52 -7.59
C LEU A 450 -13.65 15.55 -8.56
N SER A 451 -13.63 14.26 -8.23
CA SER A 451 -12.91 13.27 -9.00
C SER A 451 -13.67 11.95 -9.12
N GLN A 452 -13.44 11.24 -10.22
CA GLN A 452 -14.03 9.95 -10.49
C GLN A 452 -13.00 8.83 -10.42
N GLY A 453 -13.43 7.66 -9.94
CA GLY A 453 -12.67 6.43 -9.83
C GLY A 453 -13.28 5.33 -10.71
N TYR A 454 -12.40 4.45 -11.21
CA TYR A 454 -12.71 3.36 -12.11
C TYR A 454 -11.89 2.13 -11.75
N VAL A 455 -12.55 0.97 -11.57
CA VAL A 455 -11.90 -0.33 -11.34
C VAL A 455 -12.52 -1.37 -12.25
N TYR A 456 -11.74 -1.85 -13.21
CA TYR A 456 -12.15 -2.97 -14.06
C TYR A 456 -12.05 -4.29 -13.30
N PRO A 457 -12.95 -5.27 -13.54
CA PRO A 457 -12.91 -6.56 -12.89
C PRO A 457 -11.57 -7.27 -13.11
N THR A 458 -11.11 -8.02 -12.12
CA THR A 458 -9.89 -8.84 -12.26
C THR A 458 -10.14 -10.07 -13.13
N LEU A 459 -9.08 -10.64 -13.71
CA LEU A 459 -9.18 -11.89 -14.50
C LEU A 459 -9.81 -13.04 -13.70
N SER A 460 -9.50 -13.11 -12.39
CA SER A 460 -10.14 -14.13 -11.54
C SER A 460 -11.63 -13.90 -11.32
N GLN A 461 -12.09 -12.64 -11.26
CA GLN A 461 -13.51 -12.33 -11.15
C GLN A 461 -14.27 -12.60 -12.45
N LEU A 462 -13.64 -12.38 -13.60
CA LEU A 462 -14.25 -12.58 -14.91
C LEU A 462 -14.30 -14.05 -15.33
N PHE A 463 -13.21 -14.79 -15.17
CA PHE A 463 -13.05 -16.03 -15.89
C PHE A 463 -12.70 -17.24 -15.03
N LEU A 464 -12.04 -17.06 -13.87
CA LEU A 464 -11.45 -18.15 -13.16
C LEU A 464 -12.35 -18.70 -12.04
N ALA A 465 -12.33 -20.01 -11.85
CA ALA A 465 -12.88 -20.59 -10.64
C ALA A 465 -11.91 -20.43 -9.47
N THR A 466 -12.38 -19.91 -8.33
CA THR A 466 -11.59 -19.71 -7.12
C THR A 466 -12.22 -20.45 -5.95
N THR A 467 -11.40 -21.15 -5.14
CA THR A 467 -11.87 -21.86 -3.94
C THR A 467 -11.34 -21.17 -2.69
N GLY A 468 -12.19 -20.96 -1.71
CA GLY A 468 -11.80 -20.35 -0.43
C GLY A 468 -12.89 -20.51 0.63
N GLY A 469 -12.50 -20.84 1.87
CA GLY A 469 -13.44 -21.04 2.98
C GLY A 469 -14.42 -22.18 2.74
N GLY A 470 -14.02 -23.23 2.00
CA GLY A 470 -14.88 -24.36 1.66
C GLY A 470 -15.90 -24.08 0.54
N ASN A 471 -15.86 -22.90 -0.07
CA ASN A 471 -16.76 -22.51 -1.18
C ASN A 471 -15.96 -22.39 -2.49
N THR A 472 -16.61 -22.72 -3.61
CA THR A 472 -16.07 -22.51 -4.96
C THR A 472 -16.87 -21.40 -5.64
N PHE A 473 -16.17 -20.37 -6.12
CA PHE A 473 -16.76 -19.25 -6.86
C PHE A 473 -16.27 -19.30 -8.31
N SER A 474 -17.21 -19.35 -9.24
CA SER A 474 -16.92 -19.27 -10.68
C SER A 474 -16.85 -17.81 -11.12
N GLY A 475 -15.97 -17.50 -12.06
CA GLY A 475 -15.91 -16.21 -12.71
C GLY A 475 -17.25 -15.86 -13.40
N ASN A 476 -17.45 -14.56 -13.62
CA ASN A 476 -18.62 -14.04 -14.32
C ASN A 476 -18.19 -13.03 -15.41
N PRO A 477 -18.20 -13.43 -16.68
CA PRO A 477 -17.85 -12.54 -17.80
C PRO A 477 -18.82 -11.36 -18.00
N GLY A 478 -20.01 -11.39 -17.38
CA GLY A 478 -20.99 -10.31 -17.43
C GLY A 478 -20.75 -9.16 -16.43
N LEU A 479 -19.65 -9.17 -15.71
CA LEU A 479 -19.34 -8.10 -14.75
C LEU A 479 -19.08 -6.77 -15.43
N LYS A 480 -19.56 -5.70 -14.76
CA LYS A 480 -19.30 -4.31 -15.11
C LYS A 480 -18.21 -3.73 -14.22
N PRO A 481 -17.44 -2.73 -14.67
CA PRO A 481 -16.51 -2.01 -13.83
C PRO A 481 -17.16 -1.33 -12.64
N GLU A 482 -16.44 -1.29 -11.53
CA GLU A 482 -16.80 -0.50 -10.34
C GLU A 482 -16.46 0.98 -10.60
N LYS A 483 -17.32 1.89 -10.13
CA LYS A 483 -17.21 3.35 -10.37
C LYS A 483 -17.43 4.12 -9.08
N SER A 484 -16.71 5.23 -8.92
CA SER A 484 -16.92 6.13 -7.79
C SER A 484 -16.90 7.60 -8.22
N THR A 485 -17.50 8.44 -7.39
CA THR A 485 -17.38 9.89 -7.46
C THR A 485 -17.08 10.39 -6.05
N THR A 486 -16.00 11.14 -5.90
CA THR A 486 -15.54 11.71 -4.63
C THR A 486 -15.51 13.22 -4.74
N PHE A 487 -16.07 13.89 -3.75
CA PHE A 487 -16.00 15.33 -3.55
C PHE A 487 -15.24 15.62 -2.25
N GLU A 488 -14.34 16.58 -2.28
CA GLU A 488 -13.51 16.99 -1.15
C GLU A 488 -13.47 18.51 -1.04
N LEU A 489 -13.49 18.99 0.20
CA LEU A 489 -13.15 20.36 0.57
C LEU A 489 -12.05 20.30 1.63
N GLY A 490 -11.01 21.07 1.46
CA GLY A 490 -9.87 21.07 2.39
C GLY A 490 -9.29 22.45 2.62
N ALA A 491 -8.60 22.57 3.75
CA ALA A 491 -7.82 23.73 4.13
C ALA A 491 -6.45 23.26 4.62
N ARG A 492 -5.39 23.89 4.14
CA ARG A 492 -4.02 23.76 4.65
C ARG A 492 -3.56 25.09 5.19
N TYR A 493 -3.09 25.07 6.42
CA TYR A 493 -2.49 26.20 7.08
C TYR A 493 -1.09 25.83 7.53
N ASP A 494 -0.09 26.58 7.10
CA ASP A 494 1.32 26.31 7.38
C ASP A 494 2.04 27.59 7.75
N THR A 495 2.61 27.58 8.94
CA THR A 495 3.50 28.61 9.45
C THR A 495 4.70 27.96 10.12
N SER A 496 5.72 28.72 10.49
CA SER A 496 6.87 28.22 11.23
C SER A 496 6.52 27.47 12.52
N GLU A 497 5.32 27.68 13.08
CA GLU A 497 4.91 27.08 14.35
C GLU A 497 3.73 26.11 14.24
N LEU A 498 2.77 26.36 13.34
CA LEU A 498 1.52 25.61 13.25
C LEU A 498 1.30 25.10 11.84
N LEU A 499 1.18 23.77 11.74
CA LEU A 499 0.77 23.08 10.54
C LEU A 499 -0.61 22.44 10.77
N LEU A 500 -1.53 22.69 9.84
CA LEU A 500 -2.87 22.11 9.87
C LEU A 500 -3.29 21.67 8.45
N ASP A 501 -3.71 20.43 8.29
CA ASP A 501 -4.43 19.96 7.08
C ASP A 501 -5.76 19.36 7.54
N ALA A 502 -6.86 19.94 7.10
CA ALA A 502 -8.21 19.45 7.38
C ALA A 502 -8.93 19.22 6.06
N THR A 503 -9.57 18.06 5.92
CA THR A 503 -10.33 17.69 4.72
C THR A 503 -11.68 17.08 5.12
N VAL A 504 -12.76 17.60 4.54
CA VAL A 504 -14.08 16.98 4.54
C VAL A 504 -14.25 16.25 3.20
N PHE A 505 -14.70 15.01 3.23
CA PHE A 505 -14.90 14.23 2.01
C PHE A 505 -16.27 13.53 1.99
N TYR A 506 -16.78 13.34 0.77
CA TYR A 506 -17.94 12.51 0.47
C TYR A 506 -17.65 11.69 -0.78
N SER A 507 -17.73 10.36 -0.68
CA SER A 507 -17.54 9.42 -1.78
C SER A 507 -18.77 8.55 -1.97
N ARG A 508 -19.17 8.35 -3.21
CA ARG A 508 -20.23 7.43 -3.61
C ARG A 508 -19.70 6.48 -4.67
N SER A 509 -19.73 5.19 -4.35
CA SER A 509 -19.32 4.11 -5.25
C SER A 509 -20.54 3.24 -5.61
N LYS A 510 -20.49 2.65 -6.80
CA LYS A 510 -21.54 1.77 -7.35
C LYS A 510 -20.93 0.63 -8.14
N ASP A 511 -21.77 -0.37 -8.39
CA ASP A 511 -21.42 -1.57 -9.16
C ASP A 511 -20.28 -2.38 -8.51
N TYR A 512 -20.18 -2.36 -7.18
CA TYR A 512 -19.19 -3.15 -6.45
C TYR A 512 -19.36 -4.63 -6.76
N ILE A 513 -18.22 -5.27 -6.98
CA ILE A 513 -18.14 -6.70 -7.26
C ILE A 513 -17.91 -7.45 -5.96
N ASP A 514 -18.85 -8.33 -5.61
CA ASP A 514 -18.72 -9.24 -4.47
C ASP A 514 -19.02 -10.68 -4.89
N SER A 515 -18.54 -11.62 -4.08
CA SER A 515 -18.82 -13.05 -4.22
C SER A 515 -20.18 -13.37 -3.59
N VAL A 516 -21.06 -14.00 -4.34
CA VAL A 516 -22.42 -14.35 -3.92
C VAL A 516 -22.61 -15.87 -4.04
N LEU A 517 -23.08 -16.51 -2.97
CA LEU A 517 -23.44 -17.92 -3.00
C LEU A 517 -24.74 -18.10 -3.81
N THR A 518 -24.71 -19.02 -4.77
CA THR A 518 -25.85 -19.41 -5.61
C THR A 518 -26.39 -20.79 -5.24
N GLY A 519 -25.67 -21.53 -4.38
CA GLY A 519 -26.04 -22.85 -3.87
C GLY A 519 -25.16 -23.24 -2.68
N LYS A 520 -25.28 -24.49 -2.22
CA LYS A 520 -24.45 -25.00 -1.12
C LYS A 520 -22.98 -25.07 -1.59
N ASN A 521 -22.12 -24.22 -0.99
CA ASN A 521 -20.68 -24.12 -1.29
C ASN A 521 -20.34 -23.75 -2.75
N ILE A 522 -21.29 -23.21 -3.51
CA ILE A 522 -21.10 -22.78 -4.90
C ILE A 522 -21.56 -21.33 -5.01
N GLY A 523 -20.78 -20.50 -5.68
CA GLY A 523 -21.06 -19.07 -5.87
C GLY A 523 -20.50 -18.52 -7.17
N THR A 524 -20.72 -17.24 -7.38
CA THR A 524 -20.19 -16.46 -8.50
C THR A 524 -19.95 -15.02 -8.05
N PHE A 525 -19.31 -14.21 -8.90
CA PHE A 525 -19.15 -12.78 -8.69
C PHE A 525 -20.30 -12.00 -9.34
N ARG A 526 -20.76 -10.94 -8.68
CA ARG A 526 -21.82 -10.05 -9.19
C ARG A 526 -21.55 -8.60 -8.80
N ASN A 527 -22.04 -7.67 -9.62
CA ASN A 527 -22.15 -6.26 -9.25
C ASN A 527 -23.40 -6.08 -8.37
N VAL A 528 -23.22 -6.12 -7.06
CA VAL A 528 -24.37 -6.17 -6.12
C VAL A 528 -24.42 -4.98 -5.17
N ASP A 529 -23.34 -4.25 -5.00
CA ASP A 529 -23.17 -3.34 -3.90
C ASP A 529 -22.98 -1.88 -4.32
N LYS A 530 -23.40 -1.00 -3.42
CA LYS A 530 -23.10 0.44 -3.44
C LYS A 530 -22.50 0.79 -2.10
N ALA A 531 -21.51 1.68 -2.09
CA ALA A 531 -20.98 2.24 -0.87
C ALA A 531 -21.09 3.77 -0.87
N LYS A 532 -21.28 4.33 0.33
CA LYS A 532 -21.16 5.76 0.59
C LYS A 532 -20.22 5.91 1.77
N SER A 533 -19.15 6.68 1.59
CA SER A 533 -18.20 7.02 2.65
C SER A 533 -18.13 8.53 2.78
N TYR A 534 -18.17 9.04 3.99
CA TYR A 534 -18.04 10.46 4.26
C TYR A 534 -17.37 10.67 5.61
N GLY A 535 -16.67 11.78 5.75
CA GLY A 535 -15.94 12.03 6.99
C GLY A 535 -15.07 13.26 6.94
N ILE A 536 -14.27 13.38 8.01
CA ILE A 536 -13.27 14.44 8.21
C ILE A 536 -11.93 13.77 8.48
N GLU A 537 -10.91 14.24 7.81
CA GLU A 537 -9.50 13.90 8.07
C GLU A 537 -8.80 15.14 8.58
N LEU A 538 -7.97 14.95 9.60
CA LEU A 538 -7.24 16.01 10.28
C LEU A 538 -5.78 15.58 10.47
N ALA A 539 -4.86 16.47 10.16
CA ALA A 539 -3.49 16.44 10.61
C ALA A 539 -3.14 17.81 11.20
N ALA A 540 -2.63 17.86 12.41
CA ALA A 540 -2.25 19.09 13.07
C ALA A 540 -0.96 18.88 13.87
N GLU A 541 -0.07 19.88 13.83
CA GLU A 541 1.20 19.89 14.53
C GLU A 541 1.52 21.34 14.98
N LYS A 542 1.88 21.52 16.26
CA LYS A 542 2.28 22.79 16.80
C LYS A 542 3.70 22.69 17.35
N SER A 543 4.63 23.39 16.74
CA SER A 543 6.01 23.44 17.20
C SER A 543 6.22 24.55 18.22
N PHE A 544 6.88 24.24 19.32
CA PHE A 544 7.34 25.18 20.34
C PHE A 544 8.87 25.25 20.26
N ALA A 545 9.39 26.12 19.40
CA ALA A 545 10.81 26.19 19.06
C ALA A 545 11.74 26.30 20.29
N ASP A 546 11.39 27.14 21.26
CA ASP A 546 12.21 27.38 22.46
C ASP A 546 12.36 26.14 23.34
N SER A 547 11.40 25.23 23.34
CA SER A 547 11.40 24.04 24.18
C SER A 547 11.68 22.75 23.44
N GLY A 548 11.66 22.75 22.09
CA GLY A 548 11.79 21.56 21.26
C GLY A 548 10.59 20.61 21.31
N PHE A 549 9.51 20.96 22.00
CA PHE A 549 8.29 20.15 22.06
C PHE A 549 7.37 20.42 20.88
N THR A 550 6.77 19.36 20.37
CA THR A 550 5.85 19.41 19.24
C THR A 550 4.68 18.44 19.48
N PRO A 551 3.58 18.87 20.12
CA PRO A 551 2.35 18.11 20.14
C PRO A 551 1.78 17.98 18.72
N TYR A 552 1.22 16.81 18.41
CA TYR A 552 0.61 16.56 17.11
C TYR A 552 -0.57 15.60 17.20
N THR A 553 -1.42 15.64 16.20
CA THR A 553 -2.51 14.69 16.02
C THR A 553 -2.75 14.38 14.57
N THR A 554 -3.10 13.12 14.30
CA THR A 554 -3.73 12.70 13.05
C THR A 554 -5.01 11.97 13.37
N ALA A 555 -6.10 12.29 12.69
CA ALA A 555 -7.39 11.69 12.95
C ALA A 555 -8.19 11.50 11.67
N THR A 556 -8.97 10.44 11.64
CA THR A 556 -10.03 10.24 10.65
C THR A 556 -11.31 9.91 11.40
N LEU A 557 -12.33 10.74 11.18
CA LEU A 557 -13.69 10.51 11.64
C LEU A 557 -14.53 10.24 10.39
N MET A 558 -15.07 9.04 10.26
CA MET A 558 -15.79 8.69 9.04
C MET A 558 -16.95 7.74 9.31
N ARG A 559 -17.88 7.71 8.37
CA ARG A 559 -18.91 6.69 8.28
C ARG A 559 -18.96 6.09 6.90
N ARG A 560 -19.09 4.78 6.85
CA ARG A 560 -19.24 4.03 5.60
C ARG A 560 -20.53 3.23 5.64
N GLN A 561 -21.37 3.42 4.63
CA GLN A 561 -22.62 2.69 4.45
C GLN A 561 -22.50 1.78 3.24
N ILE A 562 -22.78 0.51 3.44
CA ILE A 562 -22.89 -0.49 2.36
C ILE A 562 -24.38 -0.74 2.08
N THR A 563 -24.74 -0.84 0.82
CA THR A 563 -26.07 -1.19 0.35
C THR A 563 -25.97 -2.34 -0.63
N THR A 564 -26.54 -3.47 -0.26
CA THR A 564 -26.70 -4.67 -1.09
C THR A 564 -28.18 -4.84 -1.45
N PRO A 565 -28.55 -5.78 -2.34
CA PRO A 565 -29.95 -6.12 -2.56
C PRO A 565 -30.67 -6.61 -1.30
N ALA A 566 -29.94 -7.17 -0.33
CA ALA A 566 -30.50 -7.79 0.87
C ALA A 566 -30.56 -6.85 2.09
N TYR A 567 -29.66 -5.86 2.19
CA TYR A 567 -29.59 -4.97 3.36
C TYR A 567 -28.91 -3.63 3.03
N ARG A 568 -29.13 -2.67 3.92
CA ARG A 568 -28.43 -1.40 3.99
C ARG A 568 -27.90 -1.21 5.41
N SER A 569 -26.59 -1.07 5.58
CA SER A 569 -25.96 -1.00 6.90
C SER A 569 -24.77 -0.06 6.95
N TYR A 570 -24.55 0.52 8.12
CA TYR A 570 -23.30 1.20 8.49
C TYR A 570 -22.28 0.24 9.13
N ASP A 571 -22.65 -1.01 9.38
CA ASP A 571 -21.76 -2.05 9.88
C ASP A 571 -20.88 -2.58 8.72
N SER A 572 -19.95 -1.77 8.28
CA SER A 572 -19.12 -1.98 7.09
C SER A 572 -17.74 -2.57 7.37
N GLY A 573 -17.46 -2.92 8.64
CA GLY A 573 -16.13 -3.34 9.08
C GLY A 573 -15.14 -2.18 9.26
N THR A 574 -15.52 -0.95 8.91
CA THR A 574 -14.66 0.23 9.02
C THR A 574 -14.95 0.97 10.33
N PRO A 575 -13.92 1.29 11.17
CA PRO A 575 -14.13 2.10 12.36
C PRO A 575 -14.59 3.51 12.01
N ASN A 576 -15.41 4.07 12.90
CA ASN A 576 -15.85 5.45 12.74
C ASN A 576 -14.75 6.46 13.12
N VAL A 577 -13.82 6.05 13.98
CA VAL A 577 -12.71 6.90 14.43
C VAL A 577 -11.43 6.06 14.44
N PHE A 578 -10.38 6.57 13.83
CA PHE A 578 -9.01 6.14 14.08
C PHE A 578 -8.11 7.37 14.16
N ALA A 579 -7.25 7.37 15.17
CA ALA A 579 -6.47 8.54 15.50
C ALA A 579 -5.11 8.16 16.11
N ARG A 580 -4.17 9.09 15.99
CA ARG A 580 -2.93 9.14 16.72
C ARG A 580 -2.79 10.52 17.32
N VAL A 581 -2.42 10.58 18.61
CA VAL A 581 -2.09 11.81 19.32
C VAL A 581 -0.75 11.60 19.98
N GLY A 582 0.17 12.51 19.80
CA GLY A 582 1.53 12.38 20.31
C GLY A 582 2.16 13.70 20.71
N LEU A 583 3.28 13.56 21.38
CA LEU A 583 4.18 14.63 21.75
C LEU A 583 5.59 14.23 21.36
N LYS A 584 6.18 15.00 20.45
CA LYS A 584 7.59 14.88 20.11
C LYS A 584 8.42 15.87 20.93
N HIS A 585 9.64 15.48 21.17
CA HIS A 585 10.70 16.37 21.64
C HIS A 585 11.91 16.17 20.75
N THR A 586 12.34 17.22 20.09
CA THR A 586 13.54 17.27 19.24
C THR A 586 14.66 18.05 19.91
N GLY A 587 15.87 17.68 19.64
CA GLY A 587 17.05 18.38 20.14
C GLY A 587 18.32 17.85 19.48
N HIS A 588 19.44 18.52 19.69
CA HIS A 588 20.74 18.12 19.17
C HIS A 588 21.62 17.55 20.27
N TRP A 589 22.47 16.60 19.91
CA TRP A 589 23.59 16.12 20.71
C TRP A 589 24.75 15.88 19.76
N ASP A 590 25.75 16.77 19.81
CA ASP A 590 26.85 16.81 18.86
C ASP A 590 26.31 16.86 17.41
N VAL A 591 26.73 15.98 16.53
CA VAL A 591 26.27 15.86 15.13
C VAL A 591 24.92 15.17 14.97
N PHE A 592 24.32 14.67 16.07
CA PHE A 592 23.05 13.95 16.02
C PHE A 592 21.87 14.86 16.33
N GLU A 593 20.89 14.87 15.43
CA GLU A 593 19.52 15.24 15.76
C GLU A 593 18.89 14.07 16.51
N ARG A 594 18.30 14.33 17.68
CA ARG A 594 17.57 13.35 18.49
C ARG A 594 16.10 13.67 18.53
N GLU A 595 15.28 12.62 18.46
CA GLU A 595 13.84 12.73 18.58
C GLU A 595 13.31 11.70 19.58
N ALA A 596 12.46 12.15 20.50
CA ALA A 596 11.63 11.29 21.34
C ALA A 596 10.16 11.56 20.99
N ASP A 597 9.40 10.52 20.63
CA ASP A 597 8.00 10.61 20.21
C ASP A 597 7.15 9.67 21.07
N LEU A 598 6.41 10.24 22.04
CA LEU A 598 5.45 9.52 22.88
C LEU A 598 4.05 9.70 22.30
N PHE A 599 3.38 8.60 21.96
CA PHE A 599 2.08 8.69 21.32
C PHE A 599 1.11 7.58 21.72
N VAL A 600 -0.17 7.93 21.64
CA VAL A 600 -1.29 7.00 21.69
C VAL A 600 -1.88 6.88 20.29
N GLN A 601 -2.09 5.66 19.84
CA GLN A 601 -2.82 5.38 18.59
C GLN A 601 -3.92 4.36 18.83
N GLY A 602 -5.03 4.50 18.10
CA GLY A 602 -6.15 3.58 18.28
C GLY A 602 -7.27 3.76 17.27
N ALA A 603 -8.26 2.89 17.41
CA ALA A 603 -9.47 2.93 16.61
C ALA A 603 -10.70 2.63 17.47
N SER A 604 -11.86 3.18 17.08
CA SER A 604 -13.15 2.80 17.65
C SER A 604 -13.51 1.35 17.30
N SER A 605 -14.51 0.78 17.96
CA SER A 605 -15.08 -0.50 17.54
C SER A 605 -15.63 -0.42 16.12
N ALA A 606 -15.61 -1.55 15.43
CA ALA A 606 -16.22 -1.71 14.12
C ALA A 606 -17.00 -3.01 14.05
N LYS A 607 -18.17 -2.95 13.42
CA LYS A 607 -19.02 -4.11 13.15
C LYS A 607 -19.00 -4.39 11.65
N ASN A 608 -18.96 -5.67 11.29
CA ASN A 608 -19.11 -6.10 9.92
C ASN A 608 -20.28 -7.06 9.80
N VAL A 609 -21.31 -6.66 9.05
CA VAL A 609 -22.39 -7.54 8.62
C VAL A 609 -21.98 -8.12 7.27
N SER A 610 -21.22 -9.18 7.30
CA SER A 610 -20.64 -9.72 6.07
C SER A 610 -21.64 -10.40 5.15
N LYS A 611 -22.78 -10.95 5.64
CA LYS A 611 -23.79 -11.64 4.80
C LYS A 611 -25.09 -11.87 5.59
N PRO A 612 -26.25 -12.00 4.91
CA PRO A 612 -27.45 -12.54 5.54
C PRO A 612 -27.13 -13.91 6.17
N ASN A 613 -27.44 -14.10 7.44
CA ASN A 613 -27.21 -15.33 8.23
C ASN A 613 -25.75 -15.62 8.66
N SER A 614 -24.79 -14.71 8.51
CA SER A 614 -23.52 -14.82 9.22
C SER A 614 -23.59 -14.03 10.54
N GLU A 615 -22.97 -14.55 11.60
CA GLU A 615 -22.81 -13.78 12.83
C GLU A 615 -22.08 -12.47 12.53
N ALA A 616 -22.64 -11.37 13.05
CA ALA A 616 -22.00 -10.07 12.93
C ALA A 616 -20.65 -10.13 13.66
N TYR A 617 -19.58 -9.87 12.94
CA TYR A 617 -18.26 -9.77 13.52
C TYR A 617 -18.07 -8.37 14.11
N GLU A 618 -17.66 -8.30 15.37
CA GLU A 618 -17.35 -7.04 16.03
C GLU A 618 -15.87 -7.02 16.44
N ALA A 619 -15.11 -6.08 15.87
CA ALA A 619 -13.80 -5.71 16.37
C ALA A 619 -13.96 -4.67 17.46
N GLN A 620 -13.45 -4.96 18.66
CA GLN A 620 -13.50 -4.01 19.77
C GLN A 620 -12.53 -2.85 19.53
N GLY A 621 -12.92 -1.66 19.96
CA GLY A 621 -12.06 -0.49 19.93
C GLY A 621 -10.83 -0.68 20.82
N TYR A 622 -9.73 -0.03 20.46
CA TYR A 622 -8.47 -0.12 21.18
C TYR A 622 -7.67 1.18 21.13
N ALA A 623 -6.78 1.32 22.09
CA ALA A 623 -5.72 2.31 22.09
C ALA A 623 -4.44 1.68 22.65
N THR A 624 -3.29 1.98 22.04
CA THR A 624 -1.96 1.56 22.48
C THR A 624 -1.08 2.77 22.75
N LEU A 625 -0.32 2.72 23.84
CA LEU A 625 0.70 3.71 24.18
C LEU A 625 2.04 3.21 23.62
N ASN A 626 2.76 4.09 22.94
CA ASN A 626 4.00 3.78 22.24
C ASN A 626 5.03 4.90 22.48
N LEU A 627 6.31 4.55 22.43
CA LEU A 627 7.43 5.49 22.50
C LEU A 627 8.45 5.14 21.42
N ARG A 628 8.86 6.13 20.63
CA ARG A 628 9.97 6.03 19.69
C ARG A 628 11.09 6.98 20.11
N LEU A 629 12.30 6.47 20.14
CA LEU A 629 13.52 7.23 20.36
C LEU A 629 14.40 7.04 19.14
N SER A 630 14.83 8.10 18.52
CA SER A 630 15.73 8.06 17.36
C SER A 630 16.78 9.14 17.41
N MET A 631 17.93 8.84 16.79
CA MET A 631 19.03 9.76 16.55
C MET A 631 19.43 9.64 15.09
N ALA A 632 19.64 10.75 14.42
CA ALA A 632 20.08 10.78 13.01
C ALA A 632 21.12 11.87 12.79
N THR A 633 21.99 11.67 11.80
CA THR A 633 22.95 12.68 11.30
C THR A 633 22.52 13.18 9.93
N GLU A 634 23.03 14.32 9.50
CA GLU A 634 22.86 14.82 8.13
C GLU A 634 23.38 13.84 7.06
N SER A 635 24.37 13.02 7.40
CA SER A 635 24.92 11.97 6.51
C SER A 635 24.08 10.69 6.47
N ASN A 636 22.81 10.72 6.92
CA ASN A 636 21.88 9.59 6.96
C ASN A 636 22.29 8.42 7.87
N ASN A 637 23.20 8.62 8.82
CA ASN A 637 23.41 7.66 9.90
C ASN A 637 22.26 7.80 10.89
N SER A 638 21.65 6.70 11.28
CA SER A 638 20.54 6.72 12.25
C SER A 638 20.59 5.51 13.17
N PHE A 639 20.10 5.72 14.38
CA PHE A 639 19.87 4.67 15.37
C PHE A 639 18.56 4.95 16.08
N GLY A 640 17.80 3.89 16.39
CA GLY A 640 16.55 4.09 17.10
C GLY A 640 16.01 2.86 17.82
N VAL A 641 15.09 3.13 18.72
CA VAL A 641 14.33 2.14 19.49
C VAL A 641 12.87 2.51 19.47
N GLU A 642 12.01 1.58 19.07
CA GLU A 642 10.56 1.71 19.17
C GLU A 642 10.03 0.77 20.24
N LEU A 643 9.36 1.31 21.23
CA LEU A 643 8.67 0.56 22.29
C LEU A 643 7.16 0.59 21.99
N ASN A 644 6.63 -0.51 21.53
CA ASN A 644 5.24 -0.62 21.07
C ASN A 644 4.35 -1.27 22.12
N ASN A 645 3.09 -0.79 22.20
CA ASN A 645 2.07 -1.32 23.11
C ASN A 645 2.56 -1.44 24.56
N LEU A 646 3.10 -0.35 25.12
CA LEU A 646 3.70 -0.31 26.46
C LEU A 646 2.78 -0.85 27.54
N THR A 647 1.47 -0.66 27.42
CA THR A 647 0.45 -1.14 28.36
C THR A 647 0.11 -2.62 28.18
N ASN A 648 0.71 -3.29 27.21
CA ASN A 648 0.42 -4.69 26.84
C ASN A 648 -1.06 -4.95 26.58
N LYS A 649 -1.75 -3.98 25.95
CA LYS A 649 -3.17 -4.08 25.60
C LYS A 649 -3.39 -5.23 24.62
N THR A 650 -4.36 -6.09 24.90
CA THR A 650 -4.87 -7.05 23.92
C THR A 650 -5.79 -6.31 22.95
N TYR A 651 -5.46 -6.33 21.67
CA TYR A 651 -6.26 -5.69 20.64
C TYR A 651 -6.19 -6.48 19.34
N ARG A 652 -7.13 -6.22 18.46
CA ARG A 652 -7.19 -6.78 17.14
C ARG A 652 -7.44 -5.63 16.17
N PRO A 653 -6.51 -5.38 15.25
CA PRO A 653 -6.77 -4.47 14.15
C PRO A 653 -8.02 -4.90 13.38
N ILE A 654 -8.65 -3.98 12.71
CA ILE A 654 -9.94 -4.19 12.10
C ILE A 654 -9.82 -5.09 10.87
N ASP A 655 -10.86 -5.91 10.64
CA ASP A 655 -10.94 -6.92 9.58
C ASP A 655 -9.83 -7.99 9.60
N GLU A 656 -9.09 -8.11 10.71
CA GLU A 656 -8.06 -9.12 10.84
C GLU A 656 -8.43 -10.21 11.85
N GLN A 657 -8.02 -11.43 11.56
CA GLN A 657 -8.04 -12.51 12.54
C GLN A 657 -6.86 -12.41 13.52
N LEU A 658 -5.81 -11.68 13.13
CA LEU A 658 -4.59 -11.50 13.89
C LEU A 658 -4.79 -10.55 15.07
N TYR A 659 -4.39 -10.98 16.25
CA TYR A 659 -4.17 -10.07 17.37
C TYR A 659 -2.91 -9.24 17.13
N GLY A 660 -2.95 -7.97 17.56
CA GLY A 660 -1.79 -7.10 17.56
C GLY A 660 -0.67 -7.60 18.47
N ALA A 661 0.55 -7.16 18.20
CA ALA A 661 1.72 -7.53 18.98
C ALA A 661 1.56 -7.16 20.47
N LYS A 662 2.09 -8.02 21.35
CA LYS A 662 2.25 -7.67 22.78
C LYS A 662 3.22 -6.50 22.93
N ARG A 663 3.44 -6.02 24.16
CA ARG A 663 4.54 -5.11 24.46
C ARG A 663 5.83 -5.62 23.81
N SER A 664 6.45 -4.78 22.99
CA SER A 664 7.60 -5.16 22.18
C SER A 664 8.56 -4.00 22.00
N ALA A 665 9.80 -4.33 21.67
CA ALA A 665 10.84 -3.38 21.31
C ALA A 665 11.38 -3.72 19.92
N ASN A 666 11.48 -2.70 19.05
CA ASN A 666 12.21 -2.78 17.80
C ASN A 666 13.47 -1.93 17.95
N ILE A 667 14.60 -2.43 17.51
CA ILE A 667 15.88 -1.72 17.52
C ILE A 667 16.35 -1.67 16.07
N PHE A 668 16.79 -0.51 15.62
CA PHE A 668 17.24 -0.33 14.24
C PHE A 668 18.44 0.62 14.16
N ALA A 669 19.23 0.44 13.14
CA ALA A 669 20.35 1.30 12.81
C ALA A 669 20.55 1.37 11.30
N THR A 670 20.97 2.54 10.82
CA THR A 670 21.46 2.78 9.46
C THR A 670 22.83 3.41 9.57
N TYR A 671 23.77 2.88 8.81
CA TYR A 671 25.12 3.43 8.72
C TYR A 671 25.50 3.63 7.26
N THR A 672 26.00 4.83 6.95
CA THR A 672 26.39 5.27 5.61
C THR A 672 27.83 5.73 5.62
N PHE A 673 28.66 5.20 4.69
CA PHE A 673 30.08 5.48 4.53
C PHE A 673 30.35 6.44 3.38
#